data_e710b3f42921568ac7cc84c736b5980c
#
_entry.id   e710b3f42921568ac7cc84c736b5980c
#
_cell.length_a   1.000
_cell.length_b   1.000
_cell.length_c   1.000
_cell.angle_alpha   90.00
_cell.angle_beta   90.00
_cell.angle_gamma   90.00
#
_symmetry.space_group_name_H-M   'P 1'
#
loop_
_entity.id
_entity.type
_entity.pdbx_description
1 polymer ?
#
loop_
_entity_poly.entity_id
_entity_poly.type
_entity_poly.pdbx_seq_one_letter_code
_entity_poly.pdbx_strand_id
1 'polypeptide(L)'
;MTTLNRRTFAHLSTMSMLTAASRKLFGSIEAPSIFSQGGEMRVQGQNYIWEYSQAEDTVRLRDSQKRIIVDGKLQPAVIVAPAHDASGRLCTPGKVSGCHAERDRVTIEYEKVNGGARVSVTWRFDEHGIWLEPVMYETPTAEDVVSLHYFSEVNEASHQPSLHSTYLVVPGISEGSSVSPIIRDYMHLNQSVWLGRGSFIPGLNQQWGLPLHYFCGFSIDSSAGLRNMYTKGRSEAFTCGLADLPSGDLFLNLYQGKCSPWIDYRSDLWKHVRGPGKLSLGATLLWSVAPDYYEAIATYYRSLREAGVIHVHQNSPRKTAVSLTPQFCTWGSQVDENKEQERLDEAFLNQTFQALKASGLKPGLFSIDDKWEGAYGNLEHSTTRLPHFEQFLDKLREEGYLVGLWAALMRCERPADIGLTEDNMLKRPDGTPYLAKNSGTTHYYILDFTQPAVAKVLSDLVRKFIRRYKPDLFKFDFGYELPAASIAAPQDKRWTGELLMWKGLDIVIKAMREENPDLVVMYYQLSPLFLDYFDLHSTDDLFLAAGEYDLEANRRIYFSSLFGPLGIPTYGSSGYDWASAPSIWFDSAAVGTIGSLNDFREDEQGEANTPEFVAKYNGIAKTLRPTNIFNIVPLGAIPEAPTFGAHAHSWARIEDGQLVLLAFRPPVPGDENLLASERIDPRFEDVVRSTVPVVVASRGRSSITRDGKLAIVPYGEDKITIRRELGERAKMISHYFGGTVTQDETLIQGGWLKVNAVARSAEGKPLEWIEVQIS
;
A
#
# COMPACT_ATOMS: atom_id res chain seq x y z
N MET A 1 -32.90 -14.06 26.90
CA MET A 1 -32.34 -15.31 26.40
C MET A 1 -32.79 -15.45 24.95
N THR A 2 -32.08 -14.91 24.02
CA THR A 2 -32.36 -14.95 22.57
C THR A 2 -31.33 -15.87 21.95
N THR A 3 -31.82 -16.92 21.31
CA THR A 3 -31.05 -17.97 20.64
C THR A 3 -30.22 -17.40 19.49
N LEU A 4 -28.92 -17.40 19.63
CA LEU A 4 -27.96 -17.11 18.56
C LEU A 4 -28.05 -18.19 17.46
N ASN A 5 -28.25 -17.74 16.25
CA ASN A 5 -28.48 -18.56 15.08
C ASN A 5 -27.19 -19.27 14.64
N ARG A 6 -27.22 -20.56 14.41
CA ARG A 6 -26.09 -21.45 14.05
C ARG A 6 -25.29 -21.02 12.80
N ARG A 7 -25.80 -20.10 11.99
CA ARG A 7 -25.10 -19.56 10.80
C ARG A 7 -24.01 -18.54 11.12
N THR A 8 -24.09 -17.83 12.24
CA THR A 8 -23.06 -16.85 12.65
C THR A 8 -21.82 -17.53 13.24
N PHE A 9 -21.96 -18.76 13.72
CA PHE A 9 -20.85 -19.54 14.26
C PHE A 9 -19.95 -20.15 13.16
N ALA A 10 -20.48 -20.37 11.96
CA ALA A 10 -19.71 -20.93 10.83
C ALA A 10 -18.72 -19.91 10.25
N HIS A 11 -19.04 -18.61 10.25
CA HIS A 11 -18.13 -17.57 9.76
C HIS A 11 -16.97 -17.24 10.71
N LEU A 12 -17.17 -17.41 12.01
CA LEU A 12 -16.10 -17.22 13.00
C LEU A 12 -15.15 -18.44 13.08
N SER A 13 -15.62 -19.63 12.71
CA SER A 13 -14.79 -20.85 12.71
C SER A 13 -13.86 -20.94 11.49
N THR A 14 -14.21 -20.35 10.34
CA THR A 14 -13.37 -20.38 9.14
C THR A 14 -12.16 -19.46 9.25
N MET A 15 -12.26 -18.30 9.89
CA MET A 15 -11.10 -17.45 10.17
C MET A 15 -10.13 -18.09 11.18
N SER A 16 -10.64 -18.83 12.17
CA SER A 16 -9.79 -19.57 13.12
C SER A 16 -9.17 -20.84 12.52
N MET A 17 -9.71 -21.39 11.43
CA MET A 17 -9.10 -22.54 10.75
C MET A 17 -7.98 -22.15 9.79
N LEU A 18 -7.98 -20.96 9.19
CA LEU A 18 -6.84 -20.45 8.44
C LEU A 18 -5.63 -20.18 9.35
N THR A 19 -5.86 -19.67 10.55
CA THR A 19 -4.82 -19.56 11.59
C THR A 19 -4.39 -20.93 12.14
N ALA A 20 -5.26 -21.93 12.16
CA ALA A 20 -4.94 -23.29 12.62
C ALA A 20 -4.25 -24.14 11.54
N ALA A 21 -4.57 -23.92 10.26
CA ALA A 21 -3.88 -24.57 9.16
C ALA A 21 -2.47 -24.01 8.94
N SER A 22 -2.27 -22.70 9.12
CA SER A 22 -0.93 -22.12 9.15
C SER A 22 -0.11 -22.59 10.37
N ARG A 23 -0.74 -22.79 11.54
CA ARG A 23 -0.06 -23.37 12.71
C ARG A 23 0.31 -24.84 12.56
N LYS A 24 -0.29 -25.60 11.67
CA LYS A 24 0.09 -27.00 11.41
C LYS A 24 1.25 -27.15 10.40
N LEU A 25 1.47 -26.14 9.56
CA LEU A 25 2.63 -26.07 8.66
C LEU A 25 3.88 -25.49 9.34
N PHE A 26 3.71 -24.70 10.41
CA PHE A 26 4.80 -24.18 11.23
C PHE A 26 4.71 -24.91 12.58
N GLY A 27 5.70 -25.77 12.88
CA GLY A 27 5.84 -26.35 14.21
C GLY A 27 5.79 -25.28 15.31
N SER A 28 5.60 -25.65 16.56
CA SER A 28 5.60 -24.71 17.70
C SER A 28 6.77 -23.73 17.55
N ILE A 29 6.48 -22.44 17.40
CA ILE A 29 7.49 -21.40 17.30
C ILE A 29 8.19 -21.39 18.66
N GLU A 30 9.44 -21.86 18.68
CA GLU A 30 10.28 -21.77 19.87
C GLU A 30 10.72 -20.32 20.05
N ALA A 31 10.64 -19.84 21.30
CA ALA A 31 11.13 -18.51 21.65
C ALA A 31 12.61 -18.37 21.27
N PRO A 32 13.06 -17.24 20.74
CA PRO A 32 14.45 -17.02 20.37
C PRO A 32 15.40 -17.28 21.56
N SER A 33 16.53 -17.92 21.30
CA SER A 33 17.54 -18.22 22.31
C SER A 33 18.68 -17.23 22.25
N ILE A 34 19.03 -16.60 23.38
CA ILE A 34 20.13 -15.63 23.45
C ILE A 34 21.38 -16.30 24.06
N PHE A 35 22.49 -16.15 23.39
CA PHE A 35 23.80 -16.60 23.82
C PHE A 35 24.73 -15.39 23.95
N SER A 36 25.48 -15.34 25.06
CA SER A 36 26.46 -14.28 25.33
C SER A 36 27.78 -14.89 25.74
N GLN A 37 28.88 -14.53 25.06
CA GLN A 37 30.20 -14.97 25.40
C GLN A 37 31.25 -13.95 24.93
N GLY A 38 32.06 -13.43 25.86
CA GLY A 38 33.25 -12.62 25.52
C GLY A 38 32.94 -11.32 24.76
N GLY A 39 31.78 -10.69 24.98
CA GLY A 39 31.35 -9.50 24.26
C GLY A 39 30.67 -9.79 22.93
N GLU A 40 30.50 -11.06 22.58
CA GLU A 40 29.69 -11.48 21.44
C GLU A 40 28.30 -11.87 21.92
N MET A 41 27.29 -11.35 21.26
CA MET A 41 25.87 -11.69 21.45
C MET A 41 25.35 -12.39 20.21
N ARG A 42 24.62 -13.47 20.43
CA ARG A 42 23.98 -14.23 19.35
C ARG A 42 22.56 -14.59 19.75
N VAL A 43 21.62 -14.30 18.88
CA VAL A 43 20.23 -14.70 19.03
C VAL A 43 19.85 -15.62 17.89
N GLN A 44 19.41 -16.83 18.24
CA GLN A 44 18.95 -17.81 17.29
C GLN A 44 17.41 -17.77 17.25
N GLY A 45 16.86 -17.26 16.17
CA GLY A 45 15.44 -17.38 15.84
C GLY A 45 15.16 -18.56 14.91
N GLN A 46 13.93 -18.72 14.50
CA GLN A 46 13.51 -19.82 13.64
C GLN A 46 14.17 -19.78 12.26
N ASN A 47 14.18 -18.60 11.63
CA ASN A 47 14.66 -18.39 10.27
C ASN A 47 15.84 -17.43 10.17
N TYR A 48 16.41 -17.02 11.29
CA TYR A 48 17.50 -16.05 11.32
C TYR A 48 18.48 -16.30 12.46
N ILE A 49 19.66 -15.74 12.29
CA ILE A 49 20.65 -15.56 13.36
C ILE A 49 20.98 -14.07 13.41
N TRP A 50 20.69 -13.44 14.53
CA TRP A 50 21.12 -12.08 14.82
C TRP A 50 22.39 -12.13 15.68
N GLU A 51 23.40 -11.36 15.31
CA GLU A 51 24.70 -11.34 16.00
C GLU A 51 25.11 -9.89 16.26
N TYR A 52 25.73 -9.65 17.41
CA TYR A 52 26.40 -8.40 17.73
C TYR A 52 27.79 -8.66 18.29
N SER A 53 28.79 -7.95 17.75
CA SER A 53 30.17 -7.96 18.21
C SER A 53 30.49 -6.63 18.90
N GLN A 54 30.77 -6.71 20.22
CA GLN A 54 31.17 -5.53 21.00
C GLN A 54 32.53 -4.98 20.55
N ALA A 55 33.45 -5.82 20.16
CA ALA A 55 34.77 -5.40 19.71
C ALA A 55 34.75 -4.64 18.40
N GLU A 56 33.85 -5.02 17.51
CA GLU A 56 33.68 -4.40 16.20
C GLU A 56 32.56 -3.35 16.20
N ASP A 57 31.71 -3.31 17.23
CA ASP A 57 30.46 -2.54 17.27
C ASP A 57 29.61 -2.78 16.02
N THR A 58 29.41 -4.05 15.67
CA THR A 58 28.78 -4.46 14.43
C THR A 58 27.62 -5.41 14.70
N VAL A 59 26.47 -5.12 14.13
CA VAL A 59 25.31 -6.01 14.06
C VAL A 59 25.32 -6.77 12.74
N ARG A 60 24.97 -8.06 12.78
CA ARG A 60 24.82 -8.91 11.60
C ARG A 60 23.53 -9.70 11.67
N LEU A 61 22.86 -9.80 10.57
CA LEU A 61 21.72 -10.68 10.40
C LEU A 61 22.08 -11.74 9.36
N ARG A 62 21.89 -13.00 9.73
CA ARG A 62 22.15 -14.14 8.85
C ARG A 62 20.86 -14.90 8.59
N ASP A 63 20.82 -15.53 7.45
CA ASP A 63 19.78 -16.49 7.09
C ASP A 63 19.94 -17.84 7.78
N SER A 64 19.01 -18.76 7.54
CA SER A 64 19.06 -20.14 8.04
C SER A 64 20.29 -20.93 7.55
N GLN A 65 20.89 -20.52 6.43
CA GLN A 65 22.11 -21.10 5.87
C GLN A 65 23.39 -20.38 6.35
N LYS A 66 23.26 -19.47 7.33
CA LYS A 66 24.34 -18.65 7.90
C LYS A 66 24.98 -17.64 6.94
N ARG A 67 24.35 -17.34 5.79
CA ARG A 67 24.79 -16.27 4.90
C ARG A 67 24.39 -14.93 5.49
N ILE A 68 25.23 -13.91 5.32
CA ILE A 68 24.91 -12.55 5.78
C ILE A 68 23.86 -11.95 4.85
N ILE A 69 22.72 -11.52 5.40
CA ILE A 69 21.68 -10.75 4.70
C ILE A 69 21.99 -9.26 4.78
N VAL A 70 22.36 -8.81 5.99
CA VAL A 70 22.73 -7.42 6.28
C VAL A 70 23.74 -7.38 7.42
N ASP A 71 24.66 -6.44 7.34
CA ASP A 71 25.58 -6.10 8.42
C ASP A 71 25.84 -4.59 8.47
N GLY A 72 26.37 -4.11 9.58
CA GLY A 72 26.73 -2.72 9.73
C GLY A 72 27.10 -2.33 11.16
N LYS A 73 27.71 -1.17 11.32
CA LYS A 73 27.94 -0.58 12.64
C LYS A 73 26.61 -0.25 13.31
N LEU A 74 26.51 -0.56 14.59
CA LEU A 74 25.28 -0.36 15.34
C LEU A 74 25.15 1.05 15.91
N GLN A 75 26.24 1.71 16.22
CA GLN A 75 26.20 3.01 16.89
C GLN A 75 25.27 3.99 16.19
N PRO A 76 24.22 4.53 16.87
CA PRO A 76 23.40 5.58 16.30
C PRO A 76 24.15 6.90 16.29
N ALA A 77 24.07 7.67 15.20
CA ALA A 77 24.54 9.05 15.17
C ALA A 77 23.43 9.96 15.66
N VAL A 78 23.63 10.58 16.82
CA VAL A 78 22.75 11.61 17.37
C VAL A 78 23.35 12.98 17.05
N ILE A 79 22.74 13.71 16.14
CA ILE A 79 23.19 15.04 15.77
C ILE A 79 22.55 16.05 16.72
N VAL A 80 23.37 16.84 17.36
CA VAL A 80 22.90 17.87 18.31
C VAL A 80 23.39 19.26 17.93
N ALA A 81 22.64 20.28 18.32
CA ALA A 81 23.04 21.70 18.28
C ALA A 81 23.26 22.20 19.71
N PRO A 82 24.50 22.44 20.14
CA PRO A 82 24.76 22.95 21.48
C PRO A 82 24.10 24.32 21.70
N ALA A 83 23.51 24.52 22.88
CA ALA A 83 22.77 25.74 23.22
C ALA A 83 23.57 27.05 23.13
N HIS A 84 24.91 26.96 23.19
CA HIS A 84 25.80 28.09 23.16
C HIS A 84 26.46 28.36 21.80
N ASP A 85 26.25 27.47 20.83
CA ASP A 85 26.78 27.58 19.47
C ASP A 85 25.69 27.27 18.47
N ALA A 86 24.89 28.24 18.09
CA ALA A 86 23.79 28.08 17.14
C ALA A 86 24.25 27.70 15.71
N SER A 87 25.54 27.86 15.39
CA SER A 87 26.11 27.44 14.10
C SER A 87 26.76 26.07 14.14
N GLY A 88 27.03 25.54 15.35
CA GLY A 88 27.68 24.25 15.55
C GLY A 88 26.74 23.09 15.43
N ARG A 89 27.22 22.03 14.77
CA ARG A 89 26.63 20.69 14.81
C ARG A 89 27.65 19.78 15.45
N LEU A 90 27.20 18.99 16.42
CA LEU A 90 28.06 18.02 17.09
C LEU A 90 27.54 16.62 16.81
N CYS A 91 28.42 15.77 16.33
CA CYS A 91 28.20 14.34 16.23
C CYS A 91 29.53 13.65 16.47
N THR A 92 29.74 13.15 17.68
CA THR A 92 30.97 12.44 18.02
C THR A 92 30.66 11.01 18.48
N PRO A 93 31.56 10.04 18.17
CA PRO A 93 31.33 8.68 18.53
C PRO A 93 31.35 8.47 20.05
N GLY A 94 30.54 7.56 20.51
CA GLY A 94 30.64 7.01 21.85
C GLY A 94 31.59 5.82 21.91
N LYS A 95 31.93 5.43 23.13
CA LYS A 95 32.64 4.18 23.41
C LYS A 95 31.62 3.19 23.95
N VAL A 96 31.61 1.96 23.41
CA VAL A 96 30.81 0.87 23.99
C VAL A 96 31.28 0.64 25.42
N SER A 97 30.40 0.86 26.39
CA SER A 97 30.66 0.70 27.83
C SER A 97 30.07 -0.58 28.41
N GLY A 98 29.06 -1.12 27.77
CA GLY A 98 28.41 -2.36 28.21
C GLY A 98 27.58 -3.03 27.11
N CYS A 99 27.41 -4.34 27.29
CA CYS A 99 26.48 -5.13 26.51
C CYS A 99 25.82 -6.15 27.43
N HIS A 100 24.52 -6.07 27.58
CA HIS A 100 23.75 -6.85 28.54
C HIS A 100 22.68 -7.66 27.82
N ALA A 101 22.59 -8.96 28.16
CA ALA A 101 21.53 -9.85 27.68
C ALA A 101 20.56 -10.15 28.81
N GLU A 102 19.29 -10.00 28.56
CA GLU A 102 18.19 -10.47 29.39
C GLU A 102 17.45 -11.61 28.66
N ARG A 103 16.32 -12.04 29.21
CA ARG A 103 15.58 -13.19 28.67
C ARG A 103 15.23 -13.04 27.17
N ASP A 104 14.77 -11.88 26.78
CA ASP A 104 14.27 -11.57 25.42
C ASP A 104 14.90 -10.28 24.83
N ARG A 105 15.93 -9.74 25.49
CA ARG A 105 16.50 -8.43 25.15
C ARG A 105 18.02 -8.45 25.16
N VAL A 106 18.60 -7.62 24.29
CA VAL A 106 20.02 -7.27 24.31
C VAL A 106 20.10 -5.74 24.31
N THR A 107 20.77 -5.18 25.32
CA THR A 107 21.00 -3.74 25.45
C THR A 107 22.48 -3.45 25.29
N ILE A 108 22.83 -2.53 24.41
CA ILE A 108 24.17 -2.03 24.15
C ILE A 108 24.24 -0.58 24.64
N GLU A 109 25.23 -0.28 25.47
CA GLU A 109 25.43 1.03 26.06
C GLU A 109 26.68 1.70 25.52
N TYR A 110 26.57 3.00 25.25
CA TYR A 110 27.64 3.87 24.80
C TYR A 110 27.81 5.02 25.78
N GLU A 111 29.07 5.31 26.13
CA GLU A 111 29.46 6.47 26.92
C GLU A 111 30.19 7.51 26.08
N LYS A 112 30.23 8.74 26.59
CA LYS A 112 30.97 9.88 25.98
C LYS A 112 30.48 10.27 24.59
N VAL A 113 29.26 9.91 24.23
CA VAL A 113 28.64 10.40 22.99
C VAL A 113 28.51 11.93 23.09
N ASN A 114 28.83 12.63 22.01
CA ASN A 114 28.76 14.11 21.95
C ASN A 114 29.45 14.80 23.16
N GLY A 115 30.60 14.26 23.60
CA GLY A 115 31.41 14.86 24.67
C GLY A 115 30.99 14.51 26.09
N GLY A 116 29.89 13.79 26.33
CA GLY A 116 29.51 13.43 27.72
C GLY A 116 28.16 12.72 27.85
N ALA A 117 27.40 12.61 26.80
CA ALA A 117 26.11 11.91 26.82
C ALA A 117 26.29 10.39 26.83
N ARG A 118 25.23 9.69 27.25
CA ARG A 118 25.08 8.24 27.15
C ARG A 118 24.02 7.89 26.13
N VAL A 119 24.21 6.77 25.44
CA VAL A 119 23.22 6.21 24.53
C VAL A 119 22.99 4.75 24.89
N SER A 120 21.74 4.33 24.92
CA SER A 120 21.37 2.92 25.05
C SER A 120 20.54 2.48 23.86
N VAL A 121 20.93 1.37 23.24
CA VAL A 121 20.25 0.73 22.11
C VAL A 121 19.76 -0.63 22.57
N THR A 122 18.45 -0.84 22.57
CA THR A 122 17.83 -2.08 23.05
C THR A 122 17.17 -2.84 21.91
N TRP A 123 17.55 -4.09 21.75
CA TRP A 123 16.91 -5.05 20.87
C TRP A 123 16.03 -5.98 21.71
N ARG A 124 14.81 -6.21 21.27
CA ARG A 124 13.88 -7.19 21.80
C ARG A 124 13.60 -8.25 20.74
N PHE A 125 13.51 -9.49 21.16
CA PHE A 125 13.33 -10.65 20.30
C PHE A 125 12.12 -11.45 20.76
N ASP A 126 11.18 -11.69 19.87
CA ASP A 126 10.00 -12.51 20.13
C ASP A 126 9.63 -13.35 18.90
N GLU A 127 8.53 -14.07 18.98
CA GLU A 127 8.01 -14.91 17.89
C GLU A 127 7.53 -14.09 16.66
N HIS A 128 7.37 -12.78 16.80
CA HIS A 128 6.93 -11.90 15.72
C HIS A 128 8.08 -11.25 14.97
N GLY A 129 9.28 -11.17 15.55
CA GLY A 129 10.44 -10.60 14.88
C GLY A 129 11.51 -10.04 15.80
N ILE A 130 12.33 -9.18 15.23
CA ILE A 130 13.44 -8.51 15.89
C ILE A 130 13.08 -7.02 16.01
N TRP A 131 12.94 -6.54 17.23
CA TRP A 131 12.51 -5.19 17.53
C TRP A 131 13.67 -4.34 18.01
N LEU A 132 13.94 -3.23 17.35
CA LEU A 132 14.84 -2.21 17.85
C LEU A 132 13.97 -1.13 18.52
N GLU A 133 14.08 -1.03 19.84
CA GLU A 133 13.33 -0.05 20.63
C GLU A 133 13.85 1.38 20.38
N PRO A 134 13.08 2.44 20.73
CA PRO A 134 13.57 3.81 20.63
C PRO A 134 14.90 3.99 21.34
N VAL A 135 15.80 4.74 20.72
CA VAL A 135 17.14 4.98 21.25
C VAL A 135 17.06 5.92 22.46
N MET A 136 17.60 5.47 23.59
CA MET A 136 17.67 6.32 24.78
C MET A 136 18.94 7.16 24.75
N TYR A 137 18.78 8.48 24.75
CA TYR A 137 19.85 9.47 24.80
C TYR A 137 19.79 10.25 26.11
N GLU A 138 20.80 10.15 26.94
CA GLU A 138 20.92 10.85 28.20
C GLU A 138 22.09 11.85 28.16
N THR A 139 21.75 13.13 28.22
CA THR A 139 22.75 14.21 28.16
C THR A 139 22.72 15.09 29.42
N PRO A 140 23.90 15.45 29.96
CA PRO A 140 23.99 16.40 31.07
C PRO A 140 23.88 17.86 30.60
N THR A 141 23.94 18.14 29.29
CA THR A 141 24.01 19.45 28.72
C THR A 141 22.71 19.91 28.07
N ALA A 142 22.51 21.25 28.05
CA ALA A 142 21.42 21.85 27.28
C ALA A 142 21.80 21.86 25.80
N GLU A 143 21.21 20.96 25.03
CA GLU A 143 21.42 20.83 23.59
C GLU A 143 20.13 20.44 22.90
N ASP A 144 19.97 20.84 21.64
CA ASP A 144 18.83 20.46 20.82
C ASP A 144 19.22 19.27 19.93
N VAL A 145 18.43 18.20 19.96
CA VAL A 145 18.64 17.04 19.07
C VAL A 145 18.08 17.38 17.71
N VAL A 146 18.92 17.41 16.70
CA VAL A 146 18.57 17.74 15.30
C VAL A 146 18.04 16.53 14.55
N SER A 147 18.76 15.41 14.65
CA SER A 147 18.39 14.15 13.99
C SER A 147 18.97 12.93 14.70
N LEU A 148 18.35 11.80 14.44
CA LEU A 148 18.84 10.47 14.81
C LEU A 148 19.04 9.65 13.55
N HIS A 149 20.26 9.16 13.32
CA HIS A 149 20.57 8.17 12.30
C HIS A 149 20.85 6.84 12.99
N TYR A 150 20.12 5.80 12.68
CA TYR A 150 20.23 4.53 13.39
C TYR A 150 21.50 3.82 12.95
N PHE A 151 21.88 3.12 12.32
CA PHE A 151 23.07 2.35 11.97
C PHE A 151 24.11 3.24 11.27
N SER A 152 25.07 3.72 12.01
CA SER A 152 26.01 4.71 11.49
C SER A 152 27.47 4.36 11.82
N GLU A 153 28.33 4.76 10.92
CA GLU A 153 29.76 4.84 11.17
C GLU A 153 30.08 6.31 11.54
N VAL A 154 30.28 6.54 12.84
CA VAL A 154 30.51 7.85 13.40
C VAL A 154 31.99 8.08 13.62
N ASN A 155 32.51 9.21 13.17
CA ASN A 155 33.86 9.67 13.46
C ASN A 155 33.85 11.10 14.02
N GLU A 156 35.02 11.67 14.36
CA GLU A 156 35.11 12.97 15.05
C GLU A 156 34.48 14.15 14.28
N ALA A 157 34.21 14.02 13.00
CA ALA A 157 33.77 15.10 12.15
C ALA A 157 32.53 14.76 11.30
N SER A 158 32.15 13.52 11.20
CA SER A 158 31.10 13.08 10.30
C SER A 158 30.45 11.76 10.74
N HIS A 159 29.33 11.46 10.14
CA HIS A 159 28.70 10.17 10.22
C HIS A 159 28.29 9.70 8.81
N GLN A 160 28.25 8.41 8.61
CA GLN A 160 27.85 7.79 7.35
C GLN A 160 26.94 6.59 7.62
N PRO A 161 26.04 6.25 6.71
CA PRO A 161 25.27 5.01 6.78
C PRO A 161 26.19 3.80 6.89
N SER A 162 25.77 2.79 7.63
CA SER A 162 26.58 1.62 7.85
C SER A 162 25.94 0.30 7.44
N LEU A 163 24.60 0.20 7.39
CA LEU A 163 23.95 -1.04 6.97
C LEU A 163 24.29 -1.35 5.51
N HIS A 164 24.82 -2.51 5.29
CA HIS A 164 25.14 -3.02 3.97
C HIS A 164 24.31 -4.26 3.67
N SER A 165 23.62 -4.22 2.52
CA SER A 165 22.97 -5.36 1.89
C SER A 165 23.24 -5.26 0.40
N THR A 166 23.32 -6.38 -0.34
CA THR A 166 23.68 -6.30 -1.76
C THR A 166 22.61 -5.56 -2.58
N TYR A 167 21.34 -5.76 -2.23
CA TYR A 167 20.22 -5.10 -2.88
C TYR A 167 19.30 -4.42 -1.87
N LEU A 168 18.69 -3.34 -2.31
CA LEU A 168 17.73 -2.58 -1.54
C LEU A 168 16.42 -2.47 -2.32
N VAL A 169 15.31 -2.76 -1.65
CA VAL A 169 13.95 -2.64 -2.19
C VAL A 169 13.21 -1.61 -1.36
N VAL A 170 12.69 -0.59 -2.04
CA VAL A 170 11.81 0.42 -1.43
C VAL A 170 10.49 0.41 -2.22
N PRO A 171 9.51 -0.42 -1.82
CA PRO A 171 8.25 -0.57 -2.55
C PRO A 171 7.45 0.72 -2.57
N GLY A 172 6.70 0.94 -3.64
CA GLY A 172 5.84 2.12 -3.77
C GLY A 172 6.52 3.39 -4.28
N ILE A 173 7.84 3.35 -4.49
CA ILE A 173 8.57 4.44 -5.14
C ILE A 173 8.41 4.35 -6.65
N SER A 174 8.10 5.48 -7.30
CA SER A 174 7.99 5.59 -8.75
C SER A 174 9.07 6.49 -9.33
N GLU A 175 9.61 6.14 -10.48
CA GLU A 175 10.51 6.96 -11.30
C GLU A 175 9.76 7.44 -12.54
N GLY A 176 9.40 8.72 -12.58
CA GLY A 176 8.61 9.26 -13.69
C GLY A 176 7.25 8.58 -13.76
N SER A 177 6.95 8.00 -14.92
CA SER A 177 5.74 7.19 -15.13
C SER A 177 5.92 5.73 -14.73
N SER A 178 7.14 5.27 -14.39
CA SER A 178 7.41 3.88 -14.05
C SER A 178 7.47 3.65 -12.54
N VAL A 179 6.99 2.49 -12.11
CA VAL A 179 7.07 2.05 -10.71
C VAL A 179 8.23 1.08 -10.57
N SER A 180 9.29 1.52 -9.90
CA SER A 180 10.40 0.65 -9.56
C SER A 180 10.38 0.32 -8.07
N PRO A 181 10.08 -0.92 -7.67
CA PRO A 181 10.16 -1.33 -6.27
C PRO A 181 11.59 -1.54 -5.80
N ILE A 182 12.57 -1.49 -6.70
CA ILE A 182 13.96 -1.87 -6.40
C ILE A 182 14.90 -0.74 -6.74
N ILE A 183 15.66 -0.30 -5.76
CA ILE A 183 16.82 0.56 -5.98
C ILE A 183 18.00 -0.36 -6.24
N ARG A 184 18.32 -0.57 -7.53
CA ARG A 184 19.50 -1.31 -7.94
C ARG A 184 20.73 -0.47 -7.76
N ASP A 185 21.85 -1.15 -7.58
CA ASP A 185 23.17 -0.50 -7.64
C ASP A 185 23.22 0.84 -6.91
N TYR A 186 22.64 0.87 -5.70
CA TYR A 186 22.70 2.06 -4.87
C TYR A 186 24.12 2.40 -4.41
N MET A 187 25.12 1.64 -4.89
CA MET A 187 26.54 1.89 -4.72
C MET A 187 26.97 3.30 -5.15
N HIS A 188 26.29 3.84 -6.17
CA HIS A 188 26.59 5.18 -6.69
C HIS A 188 25.71 6.28 -6.09
N LEU A 189 24.73 5.91 -5.26
CA LEU A 189 23.83 6.89 -4.67
C LEU A 189 24.47 7.57 -3.46
N ASN A 190 24.24 8.87 -3.36
CA ASN A 190 24.56 9.70 -2.21
C ASN A 190 23.39 10.65 -1.98
N GLN A 191 22.33 10.13 -1.32
CA GLN A 191 21.10 10.88 -1.14
C GLN A 191 20.26 10.31 0.00
N SER A 192 19.31 11.10 0.47
CA SER A 192 18.26 10.66 1.39
C SER A 192 16.96 10.47 0.65
N VAL A 193 16.35 9.32 0.83
CA VAL A 193 15.05 8.94 0.29
C VAL A 193 14.01 9.10 1.41
N TRP A 194 12.92 9.78 1.12
CA TRP A 194 11.84 9.93 2.10
C TRP A 194 11.01 8.64 2.18
N LEU A 195 11.02 7.96 3.31
CA LEU A 195 10.24 6.74 3.53
C LEU A 195 8.87 7.02 4.16
N GLY A 196 8.71 8.16 4.78
CA GLY A 196 7.44 8.56 5.39
C GLY A 196 6.46 9.12 4.38
N ARG A 197 5.89 10.26 4.73
CA ARG A 197 4.99 11.02 3.85
C ARG A 197 5.67 11.29 2.53
N GLY A 198 5.23 10.57 1.52
CA GLY A 198 5.85 10.68 0.21
C GLY A 198 5.53 12.00 -0.45
N SER A 199 6.52 12.64 -0.96
CA SER A 199 6.45 13.59 -2.02
C SER A 199 7.75 13.47 -2.79
N PHE A 200 7.92 14.23 -3.84
CA PHE A 200 9.06 14.24 -4.71
C PHE A 200 10.41 13.82 -4.07
N ILE A 201 11.03 12.78 -4.58
CA ILE A 201 12.40 12.39 -4.24
C ILE A 201 13.36 12.94 -5.30
N PRO A 202 14.19 13.93 -4.96
CA PRO A 202 15.15 14.47 -5.91
C PRO A 202 16.12 13.40 -6.41
N GLY A 203 16.27 13.31 -7.72
CA GLY A 203 17.21 12.38 -8.36
C GLY A 203 16.63 11.02 -8.74
N LEU A 204 15.42 10.67 -8.29
CA LEU A 204 14.70 9.48 -8.73
C LEU A 204 13.50 9.78 -9.62
N ASN A 205 13.38 10.97 -10.17
CA ASN A 205 12.26 11.45 -11.00
C ASN A 205 10.87 11.17 -10.42
N GLN A 206 10.77 11.09 -9.12
CA GLN A 206 9.53 10.76 -8.44
C GLN A 206 8.63 11.97 -8.34
N GLN A 207 7.41 11.84 -8.82
CA GLN A 207 6.40 12.88 -8.65
C GLN A 207 5.50 12.61 -7.43
N TRP A 208 5.24 11.36 -7.12
CA TRP A 208 4.29 10.94 -6.11
C TRP A 208 4.84 9.77 -5.30
N GLY A 209 5.37 10.04 -4.13
CA GLY A 209 5.78 9.00 -3.18
C GLY A 209 4.63 8.68 -2.25
N LEU A 210 4.20 7.43 -2.19
CA LEU A 210 3.21 6.98 -1.22
C LEU A 210 3.90 6.65 0.11
N PRO A 211 3.37 7.11 1.27
CA PRO A 211 3.95 6.78 2.57
C PRO A 211 3.99 5.27 2.79
N LEU A 212 5.14 4.73 3.16
CA LEU A 212 5.25 3.29 3.38
C LEU A 212 5.95 2.89 4.69
N HIS A 213 6.87 3.67 5.20
CA HIS A 213 7.56 3.46 6.49
C HIS A 213 8.42 2.20 6.59
N TYR A 214 8.81 1.58 5.48
CA TYR A 214 9.68 0.40 5.49
C TYR A 214 10.54 0.29 4.23
N PHE A 215 11.62 -0.45 4.34
CA PHE A 215 12.42 -0.89 3.21
C PHE A 215 12.83 -2.35 3.43
N CYS A 216 13.28 -2.98 2.36
CA CYS A 216 13.74 -4.37 2.38
C CYS A 216 15.15 -4.46 1.81
N GLY A 217 15.95 -5.37 2.33
CA GLY A 217 17.27 -5.67 1.81
C GLY A 217 17.50 -7.16 1.70
N PHE A 218 18.33 -7.56 0.75
CA PHE A 218 18.76 -8.94 0.59
C PHE A 218 20.17 -9.01 -0.01
N SER A 219 20.85 -10.12 0.24
CA SER A 219 22.17 -10.36 -0.26
C SER A 219 22.16 -11.50 -1.28
N ILE A 220 22.88 -11.30 -2.38
CA ILE A 220 23.05 -12.32 -3.41
C ILE A 220 24.52 -12.68 -3.44
N ASP A 221 24.81 -13.98 -3.57
CA ASP A 221 26.15 -14.42 -3.94
C ASP A 221 26.48 -13.87 -5.33
N SER A 222 27.46 -12.98 -5.40
CA SER A 222 27.90 -12.31 -6.62
C SER A 222 28.30 -13.26 -7.74
N SER A 223 28.58 -14.52 -7.42
CA SER A 223 28.92 -15.56 -8.41
C SER A 223 27.70 -16.05 -9.22
N ALA A 224 26.49 -15.84 -8.73
CA ALA A 224 25.28 -16.40 -9.34
C ALA A 224 24.61 -15.48 -10.36
N GLY A 225 24.92 -14.19 -10.36
CA GLY A 225 24.35 -13.20 -11.27
C GLY A 225 22.84 -12.96 -11.10
N LEU A 226 22.35 -11.83 -11.59
CA LEU A 226 20.95 -11.41 -11.50
C LEU A 226 19.93 -12.41 -12.09
N ARG A 227 20.33 -13.20 -13.07
CA ARG A 227 19.44 -14.22 -13.69
C ARG A 227 19.02 -15.32 -12.71
N ASN A 228 19.81 -15.63 -11.70
CA ASN A 228 19.49 -16.65 -10.72
C ASN A 228 18.56 -16.16 -9.59
N MET A 229 18.37 -14.85 -9.43
CA MET A 229 17.38 -14.28 -8.51
C MET A 229 15.98 -14.81 -8.79
N TYR A 230 15.66 -15.02 -10.07
CA TYR A 230 14.31 -15.38 -10.51
C TYR A 230 14.10 -16.87 -10.68
N THR A 231 15.15 -17.68 -10.73
CA THR A 231 15.04 -19.07 -11.16
C THR A 231 15.45 -20.13 -10.15
N LYS A 232 16.42 -19.94 -9.27
CA LYS A 232 16.90 -21.07 -8.40
C LYS A 232 17.61 -20.71 -7.09
N GLY A 233 17.81 -19.48 -6.75
CA GLY A 233 18.61 -19.12 -5.56
C GLY A 233 18.10 -17.86 -4.90
N ARG A 234 16.85 -17.86 -4.45
CA ARG A 234 16.34 -16.74 -3.67
C ARG A 234 17.15 -16.66 -2.39
N SER A 235 17.85 -15.57 -2.20
CA SER A 235 18.45 -15.27 -0.92
C SER A 235 17.37 -14.78 0.02
N GLU A 236 17.41 -15.25 1.24
CA GLU A 236 16.57 -14.71 2.29
C GLU A 236 16.77 -13.20 2.39
N ALA A 237 15.70 -12.51 2.66
CA ALA A 237 15.62 -11.06 2.72
C ALA A 237 15.16 -10.60 4.11
N PHE A 238 15.46 -9.37 4.47
CA PHE A 238 14.89 -8.74 5.64
C PHE A 238 14.10 -7.51 5.26
N THR A 239 13.07 -7.20 6.03
CA THR A 239 12.37 -5.91 6.00
C THR A 239 12.67 -5.17 7.29
N CYS A 240 13.00 -3.90 7.18
CA CYS A 240 13.12 -2.98 8.30
C CYS A 240 12.02 -1.93 8.17
N GLY A 241 11.09 -1.90 9.11
CA GLY A 241 9.96 -0.96 9.09
C GLY A 241 9.60 -0.44 10.48
N LEU A 242 8.81 0.64 10.49
CA LEU A 242 8.31 1.22 11.74
C LEU A 242 7.25 0.31 12.36
N ALA A 243 7.23 0.23 13.69
CA ALA A 243 6.15 -0.34 14.48
C ALA A 243 5.36 0.72 15.26
N ASP A 244 5.85 1.95 15.29
CA ASP A 244 5.16 3.15 15.76
C ASP A 244 5.62 4.37 14.96
N LEU A 245 4.95 5.51 15.15
CA LEU A 245 5.24 6.72 14.37
C LEU A 245 6.13 7.68 15.15
N PRO A 246 7.25 8.16 14.57
CA PRO A 246 8.11 9.14 15.21
C PRO A 246 7.54 10.56 15.14
N SER A 247 7.95 11.40 16.10
CA SER A 247 7.85 12.85 15.97
C SER A 247 8.99 13.37 15.09
N GLY A 248 8.77 13.43 13.80
CA GLY A 248 9.77 13.84 12.81
C GLY A 248 9.56 13.16 11.48
N ASP A 249 10.34 13.53 10.51
CA ASP A 249 10.28 12.95 9.17
C ASP A 249 11.21 11.73 9.05
N LEU A 250 10.70 10.62 8.52
CA LEU A 250 11.48 9.41 8.32
C LEU A 250 12.12 9.38 6.93
N PHE A 251 13.41 9.17 6.90
CA PHE A 251 14.22 9.03 5.69
C PHE A 251 15.05 7.76 5.69
N LEU A 252 15.50 7.36 4.52
CA LEU A 252 16.56 6.40 4.30
C LEU A 252 17.75 7.10 3.66
N ASN A 253 18.86 7.17 4.36
CA ASN A 253 20.10 7.71 3.82
C ASN A 253 20.83 6.62 3.04
N LEU A 254 21.27 6.94 1.83
CA LEU A 254 21.98 6.05 0.92
C LEU A 254 23.36 6.64 0.63
N TYR A 255 24.41 5.85 0.84
CA TYR A 255 25.77 6.29 0.56
C TYR A 255 26.68 5.10 0.23
N GLN A 256 27.19 5.06 -0.98
CA GLN A 256 28.19 4.08 -1.44
C GLN A 256 27.85 2.62 -1.09
N GLY A 257 26.63 2.18 -1.37
CA GLY A 257 26.16 0.82 -1.11
C GLY A 257 25.84 0.51 0.35
N LYS A 258 25.76 1.53 1.18
CA LYS A 258 25.30 1.45 2.56
C LYS A 258 24.03 2.27 2.72
N CYS A 259 23.18 1.90 3.68
CA CYS A 259 21.99 2.63 4.03
C CYS A 259 21.83 2.80 5.54
N SER A 260 20.98 3.75 5.93
CA SER A 260 20.61 3.97 7.33
C SER A 260 19.27 4.69 7.38
N PRO A 261 18.24 4.14 8.04
CA PRO A 261 17.06 4.93 8.37
C PRO A 261 17.43 6.04 9.35
N TRP A 262 16.82 7.21 9.16
CA TRP A 262 17.03 8.33 10.06
C TRP A 262 15.79 9.21 10.20
N ILE A 263 15.72 9.91 11.33
CA ILE A 263 14.61 10.79 11.66
C ILE A 263 15.13 12.21 11.78
N ASP A 264 14.51 13.11 11.03
CA ASP A 264 14.78 14.54 11.04
C ASP A 264 13.82 15.23 12.01
N TYR A 265 14.35 15.69 13.12
CA TYR A 265 13.59 16.50 14.09
C TYR A 265 13.63 17.98 13.80
N ARG A 266 14.71 18.45 13.20
CA ARG A 266 15.03 19.90 13.13
C ARG A 266 14.82 20.64 14.45
N SER A 267 15.12 19.93 15.54
CA SER A 267 14.90 20.40 16.89
C SER A 267 15.65 21.69 17.21
N ASP A 268 16.79 21.90 16.57
CA ASP A 268 17.53 23.15 16.63
C ASP A 268 16.76 24.38 16.13
N LEU A 269 15.79 24.20 15.24
CA LEU A 269 14.87 25.25 14.79
C LEU A 269 13.70 25.46 15.76
N TRP A 270 13.17 24.36 16.31
CA TRP A 270 11.95 24.35 17.09
C TRP A 270 12.15 24.15 18.58
N LYS A 271 13.32 23.65 19.00
CA LYS A 271 13.73 23.43 20.39
C LYS A 271 12.78 22.53 21.20
N HIS A 272 12.23 21.49 20.57
CA HIS A 272 11.25 20.61 21.20
C HIS A 272 11.83 19.27 21.67
N VAL A 273 12.96 18.83 21.11
CA VAL A 273 13.72 17.65 21.55
C VAL A 273 15.03 18.13 22.16
N ARG A 274 15.04 18.39 23.45
CA ARG A 274 16.11 19.14 24.11
C ARG A 274 16.52 18.52 25.44
N GLY A 275 17.85 18.47 25.65
CA GLY A 275 18.46 18.23 26.98
C GLY A 275 18.42 19.47 27.89
N PRO A 276 18.93 19.38 29.13
CA PRO A 276 19.49 18.16 29.71
C PRO A 276 18.44 17.14 30.12
N GLY A 277 18.86 15.88 30.26
CA GLY A 277 18.01 14.79 30.73
C GLY A 277 18.01 13.55 29.85
N LYS A 278 17.04 12.70 30.09
CA LYS A 278 16.86 11.45 29.38
C LYS A 278 15.80 11.63 28.29
N LEU A 279 16.18 11.39 27.05
CA LEU A 279 15.36 11.55 25.85
C LEU A 279 15.16 10.18 25.19
N SER A 280 13.93 9.88 24.79
CA SER A 280 13.60 8.74 23.94
C SER A 280 13.55 9.24 22.50
N LEU A 281 14.46 8.75 21.66
CA LEU A 281 14.62 9.20 20.29
C LEU A 281 14.22 8.11 19.31
N GLY A 282 13.59 8.51 18.21
CA GLY A 282 13.24 7.61 17.14
C GLY A 282 11.88 6.97 17.31
N ALA A 283 11.76 5.81 16.75
CA ALA A 283 10.59 4.95 16.77
C ALA A 283 11.05 3.49 16.95
N THR A 284 10.13 2.61 17.28
CA THR A 284 10.40 1.17 17.27
C THR A 284 10.52 0.69 15.82
N LEU A 285 11.63 0.04 15.48
CA LEU A 285 11.83 -0.62 14.20
C LEU A 285 11.62 -2.12 14.35
N LEU A 286 10.87 -2.70 13.43
CA LEU A 286 10.69 -4.15 13.33
C LEU A 286 11.47 -4.70 12.14
N TRP A 287 12.34 -5.68 12.40
CA TRP A 287 13.02 -6.47 11.37
C TRP A 287 12.33 -7.82 11.23
N SER A 288 11.93 -8.14 10.01
CA SER A 288 11.32 -9.42 9.63
C SER A 288 12.19 -10.11 8.59
N VAL A 289 12.37 -11.42 8.70
CA VAL A 289 13.20 -12.21 7.79
C VAL A 289 12.38 -13.30 7.13
N ALA A 290 12.56 -13.48 5.83
CA ALA A 290 11.85 -14.48 5.05
C ALA A 290 12.68 -14.92 3.82
N PRO A 291 12.23 -15.98 3.11
CA PRO A 291 12.97 -16.56 1.97
C PRO A 291 13.22 -15.62 0.80
N ASP A 292 12.45 -14.56 0.66
CA ASP A 292 12.62 -13.53 -0.35
C ASP A 292 12.06 -12.17 0.13
N TYR A 293 12.30 -11.11 -0.63
CA TYR A 293 11.92 -9.76 -0.23
C TYR A 293 10.40 -9.55 -0.14
N TYR A 294 9.62 -10.18 -1.02
CA TYR A 294 8.18 -10.09 -0.98
C TYR A 294 7.64 -10.70 0.32
N GLU A 295 8.05 -11.94 0.63
CA GLU A 295 7.64 -12.62 1.85
C GLU A 295 8.17 -11.93 3.10
N ALA A 296 9.34 -11.28 3.05
CA ALA A 296 9.86 -10.48 4.16
C ALA A 296 8.96 -9.28 4.47
N ILE A 297 8.46 -8.60 3.43
CA ILE A 297 7.49 -7.51 3.60
C ILE A 297 6.14 -8.04 4.08
N ALA A 298 5.64 -9.13 3.50
CA ALA A 298 4.41 -9.78 3.97
C ALA A 298 4.51 -10.24 5.42
N THR A 299 5.69 -10.73 5.83
CA THR A 299 5.98 -11.10 7.22
C THR A 299 5.97 -9.88 8.14
N TYR A 300 6.52 -8.75 7.71
CA TYR A 300 6.45 -7.50 8.47
C TYR A 300 4.99 -7.09 8.75
N TYR A 301 4.11 -7.09 7.73
CA TYR A 301 2.68 -6.82 7.92
C TYR A 301 2.02 -7.81 8.88
N ARG A 302 2.32 -9.09 8.71
CA ARG A 302 1.79 -10.15 9.58
C ARG A 302 2.27 -10.00 11.02
N SER A 303 3.56 -9.73 11.22
CA SER A 303 4.15 -9.51 12.55
C SER A 303 3.55 -8.32 13.27
N LEU A 304 3.34 -7.20 12.59
CA LEU A 304 2.64 -6.05 13.17
C LEU A 304 1.22 -6.41 13.64
N ARG A 305 0.50 -7.19 12.83
CA ARG A 305 -0.84 -7.67 13.19
C ARG A 305 -0.82 -8.62 14.38
N GLU A 306 0.06 -9.60 14.38
CA GLU A 306 0.16 -10.62 15.43
C GLU A 306 0.66 -10.03 16.76
N ALA A 307 1.51 -9.03 16.71
CA ALA A 307 1.93 -8.24 17.85
C ALA A 307 0.87 -7.23 18.35
N GLY A 308 -0.25 -7.11 17.66
CA GLY A 308 -1.34 -6.19 18.01
C GLY A 308 -1.04 -4.71 17.71
N VAL A 309 -0.03 -4.42 16.91
CA VAL A 309 0.28 -3.05 16.45
C VAL A 309 -0.76 -2.57 15.44
N ILE A 310 -1.18 -3.46 14.56
CA ILE A 310 -2.26 -3.21 13.60
C ILE A 310 -3.35 -4.27 13.73
N HIS A 311 -4.55 -3.96 13.29
CA HIS A 311 -5.71 -4.85 13.38
C HIS A 311 -6.27 -5.20 12.00
N VAL A 312 -6.91 -6.36 11.90
CA VAL A 312 -7.68 -6.71 10.70
C VAL A 312 -8.90 -5.80 10.63
N HIS A 313 -9.08 -5.15 9.51
CA HIS A 313 -10.17 -4.24 9.29
C HIS A 313 -11.52 -4.98 9.30
N GLN A 314 -12.48 -4.44 10.03
CA GLN A 314 -13.83 -5.02 10.15
C GLN A 314 -14.79 -4.23 9.27
N ASN A 315 -15.08 -4.76 8.09
CA ASN A 315 -16.03 -4.14 7.17
C ASN A 315 -17.47 -4.55 7.50
N SER A 316 -18.36 -3.57 7.60
CA SER A 316 -19.80 -3.83 7.60
C SER A 316 -20.24 -4.40 6.23
N PRO A 317 -21.37 -5.11 6.16
CA PRO A 317 -21.92 -5.55 4.89
C PRO A 317 -22.14 -4.39 3.89
N ARG A 318 -22.48 -3.20 4.39
CA ARG A 318 -22.65 -1.99 3.57
C ARG A 318 -21.32 -1.51 3.00
N LYS A 319 -20.26 -1.39 3.82
CA LYS A 319 -18.92 -1.03 3.36
C LYS A 319 -18.39 -2.01 2.32
N THR A 320 -18.56 -3.29 2.57
CA THR A 320 -18.18 -4.34 1.60
C THR A 320 -18.92 -4.16 0.28
N ALA A 321 -20.21 -3.89 0.31
CA ALA A 321 -21.01 -3.67 -0.90
C ALA A 321 -20.54 -2.43 -1.67
N VAL A 322 -20.28 -1.32 -0.98
CA VAL A 322 -19.77 -0.07 -1.60
C VAL A 322 -18.38 -0.32 -2.21
N SER A 323 -17.47 -0.95 -1.47
CA SER A 323 -16.10 -1.24 -1.93
C SER A 323 -16.04 -2.16 -3.15
N LEU A 324 -17.04 -3.04 -3.33
CA LEU A 324 -17.16 -3.91 -4.49
C LEU A 324 -17.85 -3.26 -5.68
N THR A 325 -18.44 -2.10 -5.49
CA THR A 325 -19.19 -1.43 -6.55
C THR A 325 -18.22 -0.76 -7.52
N PRO A 326 -18.27 -1.09 -8.82
CA PRO A 326 -17.48 -0.40 -9.82
C PRO A 326 -17.79 1.09 -9.85
N GLN A 327 -16.76 1.91 -10.00
CA GLN A 327 -16.88 3.36 -9.95
C GLN A 327 -16.66 3.98 -11.32
N PHE A 328 -17.37 5.07 -11.58
CA PHE A 328 -16.97 6.10 -12.52
C PHE A 328 -16.48 7.31 -11.73
N CYS A 329 -15.32 7.87 -12.11
CA CYS A 329 -14.74 9.06 -11.51
C CYS A 329 -14.65 10.17 -12.57
N THR A 330 -15.06 11.37 -12.22
CA THR A 330 -15.10 12.47 -13.18
C THR A 330 -13.73 12.99 -13.62
N TRP A 331 -12.65 12.66 -12.88
CA TRP A 331 -11.33 13.25 -13.09
C TRP A 331 -10.79 13.06 -14.51
N GLY A 332 -10.80 11.85 -15.05
CA GLY A 332 -10.32 11.59 -16.41
C GLY A 332 -11.07 12.42 -17.44
N SER A 333 -12.39 12.44 -17.35
CA SER A 333 -13.22 13.26 -18.24
C SER A 333 -13.00 14.77 -18.06
N GLN A 334 -12.64 15.24 -16.85
CA GLN A 334 -12.28 16.64 -16.62
C GLN A 334 -10.98 17.01 -17.31
N VAL A 335 -10.00 16.09 -17.32
CA VAL A 335 -8.68 16.31 -17.95
C VAL A 335 -8.80 16.29 -19.47
N ASP A 336 -9.45 15.29 -20.03
CA ASP A 336 -9.53 15.09 -21.50
C ASP A 336 -10.28 16.21 -22.24
N GLU A 337 -11.27 16.82 -21.62
CA GLU A 337 -11.95 17.94 -22.25
C GLU A 337 -11.15 19.24 -22.24
N ASN A 338 -9.85 19.23 -21.85
CA ASN A 338 -9.06 20.45 -21.62
C ASN A 338 -9.81 21.49 -20.79
N LYS A 339 -10.85 21.07 -20.11
CA LYS A 339 -11.53 21.86 -19.12
C LYS A 339 -10.71 21.82 -17.89
N GLU A 340 -9.48 22.37 -18.03
CA GLU A 340 -8.55 22.50 -16.92
C GLU A 340 -9.27 22.32 -15.59
N GLN A 341 -8.69 21.65 -14.68
CA GLN A 341 -9.20 21.28 -13.34
C GLN A 341 -10.18 22.30 -12.72
N GLU A 342 -10.16 23.55 -13.18
CA GLU A 342 -10.96 24.66 -12.68
C GLU A 342 -12.41 24.70 -13.19
N ARG A 343 -12.84 23.76 -14.07
CA ARG A 343 -14.14 23.88 -14.77
C ARG A 343 -15.12 22.73 -14.52
N LEU A 344 -15.08 22.08 -13.38
CA LEU A 344 -16.18 21.23 -12.99
C LEU A 344 -17.43 22.10 -12.77
N ASP A 345 -18.37 22.06 -13.70
CA ASP A 345 -19.62 22.78 -13.65
C ASP A 345 -20.84 21.87 -13.83
N GLU A 346 -22.04 22.43 -13.63
CA GLU A 346 -23.28 21.66 -13.69
C GLU A 346 -23.57 21.12 -15.10
N ALA A 347 -23.18 21.86 -16.15
CA ALA A 347 -23.38 21.43 -17.53
C ALA A 347 -22.53 20.21 -17.84
N PHE A 348 -21.25 20.26 -17.45
CA PHE A 348 -20.33 19.13 -17.56
C PHE A 348 -20.84 17.88 -16.82
N LEU A 349 -21.25 18.01 -15.55
CA LEU A 349 -21.76 16.87 -14.78
C LEU A 349 -22.97 16.23 -15.43
N ASN A 350 -23.93 17.04 -15.88
CA ASN A 350 -25.13 16.53 -16.54
C ASN A 350 -24.78 15.85 -17.87
N GLN A 351 -23.93 16.47 -18.71
CA GLN A 351 -23.51 15.91 -20.00
C GLN A 351 -22.78 14.58 -19.81
N THR A 352 -21.81 14.53 -18.90
CA THR A 352 -21.03 13.32 -18.57
C THR A 352 -21.92 12.21 -18.07
N PHE A 353 -22.86 12.50 -17.19
CA PHE A 353 -23.79 11.50 -16.68
C PHE A 353 -24.72 10.95 -17.77
N GLN A 354 -25.22 11.78 -18.68
CA GLN A 354 -26.06 11.32 -19.80
C GLN A 354 -25.24 10.47 -20.79
N ALA A 355 -23.99 10.87 -21.09
CA ALA A 355 -23.11 10.11 -21.96
C ALA A 355 -22.76 8.74 -21.36
N LEU A 356 -22.48 8.68 -20.05
CA LEU A 356 -22.26 7.42 -19.33
C LEU A 356 -23.46 6.48 -19.44
N LYS A 357 -24.68 7.01 -19.26
CA LYS A 357 -25.90 6.20 -19.43
C LYS A 357 -26.06 5.69 -20.86
N ALA A 358 -25.74 6.51 -21.84
CA ALA A 358 -25.86 6.17 -23.27
C ALA A 358 -24.81 5.11 -23.68
N SER A 359 -23.64 5.05 -23.04
CA SER A 359 -22.57 4.08 -23.34
C SER A 359 -22.96 2.63 -23.05
N GLY A 360 -23.92 2.38 -22.17
CA GLY A 360 -24.32 1.05 -21.70
C GLY A 360 -23.40 0.49 -20.60
N LEU A 361 -22.33 1.19 -20.21
CA LEU A 361 -21.53 0.86 -19.04
C LEU A 361 -22.36 1.04 -17.76
N LYS A 362 -22.18 0.13 -16.81
CA LYS A 362 -22.94 0.11 -15.57
C LYS A 362 -22.02 0.17 -14.34
N PRO A 363 -21.28 1.27 -14.14
CA PRO A 363 -20.71 1.52 -12.82
C PRO A 363 -21.86 1.75 -11.85
N GLY A 364 -21.75 1.23 -10.66
CA GLY A 364 -22.79 1.44 -9.63
C GLY A 364 -22.52 2.64 -8.75
N LEU A 365 -21.35 3.27 -8.86
CA LEU A 365 -20.93 4.43 -8.08
C LEU A 365 -20.46 5.54 -9.02
N PHE A 366 -20.95 6.75 -8.79
CA PHE A 366 -20.53 7.96 -9.48
C PHE A 366 -19.74 8.84 -8.51
N SER A 367 -18.43 8.98 -8.75
CA SER A 367 -17.51 9.78 -7.92
C SER A 367 -17.23 11.12 -8.59
N ILE A 368 -17.54 12.20 -7.88
CA ILE A 368 -17.22 13.55 -8.31
C ILE A 368 -15.87 13.93 -7.70
N ASP A 369 -14.92 14.19 -8.56
CA ASP A 369 -13.52 14.42 -8.21
C ASP A 369 -13.23 15.90 -7.92
N ASP A 370 -11.99 16.32 -7.92
CA ASP A 370 -11.50 17.66 -7.57
C ASP A 370 -12.30 18.79 -8.25
N LYS A 371 -12.29 19.95 -7.61
CA LYS A 371 -12.93 21.22 -8.08
C LYS A 371 -14.45 21.32 -7.96
N TRP A 372 -15.14 20.41 -7.29
CA TRP A 372 -16.54 20.64 -6.93
C TRP A 372 -16.69 21.68 -5.80
N GLU A 373 -15.70 21.82 -4.93
CA GLU A 373 -15.67 22.80 -3.85
C GLU A 373 -15.55 24.24 -4.37
N GLY A 374 -16.05 25.18 -3.59
CA GLY A 374 -15.85 26.61 -3.83
C GLY A 374 -14.43 27.10 -3.52
N ALA A 375 -13.78 26.44 -2.57
CA ALA A 375 -12.38 26.61 -2.19
C ALA A 375 -11.92 25.38 -1.42
N TYR A 376 -10.66 24.98 -1.55
CA TYR A 376 -10.12 23.86 -0.81
C TYR A 376 -10.32 23.98 0.69
N GLY A 377 -10.82 22.93 1.29
CA GLY A 377 -10.97 22.78 2.73
C GLY A 377 -12.23 23.40 3.32
N ASN A 378 -13.15 23.95 2.49
CA ASN A 378 -14.42 24.44 2.99
C ASN A 378 -15.56 23.40 2.96
N LEU A 379 -15.39 22.31 2.19
CA LEU A 379 -16.36 21.22 2.01
C LEU A 379 -17.76 21.71 1.57
N GLU A 380 -17.80 22.79 0.86
CA GLU A 380 -19.02 23.40 0.29
C GLU A 380 -18.90 23.47 -1.22
N HIS A 381 -19.92 23.03 -1.94
CA HIS A 381 -19.89 23.13 -3.40
C HIS A 381 -19.86 24.57 -3.89
N SER A 382 -19.26 24.78 -5.04
CA SER A 382 -19.25 26.09 -5.69
C SER A 382 -20.66 26.46 -6.14
N THR A 383 -21.33 27.37 -5.45
CA THR A 383 -22.69 27.80 -5.78
C THR A 383 -22.78 28.49 -7.13
N THR A 384 -21.68 29.04 -7.64
CA THR A 384 -21.60 29.68 -8.96
C THR A 384 -21.52 28.66 -10.09
N ARG A 385 -20.67 27.61 -9.93
CA ARG A 385 -20.46 26.58 -10.96
C ARG A 385 -21.47 25.44 -10.87
N LEU A 386 -21.96 25.16 -9.67
CA LEU A 386 -22.78 24.00 -9.34
C LEU A 386 -24.01 24.45 -8.52
N PRO A 387 -24.87 25.34 -9.05
CA PRO A 387 -25.98 25.92 -8.29
C PRO A 387 -27.00 24.87 -7.81
N HIS A 388 -27.16 23.76 -8.53
CA HIS A 388 -28.10 22.68 -8.19
C HIS A 388 -27.39 21.37 -7.82
N PHE A 389 -26.22 21.47 -7.17
CA PHE A 389 -25.38 20.30 -6.88
C PHE A 389 -26.10 19.22 -6.07
N GLU A 390 -26.83 19.60 -5.03
CA GLU A 390 -27.55 18.63 -4.19
C GLU A 390 -28.65 17.91 -4.99
N GLN A 391 -29.36 18.61 -5.86
CA GLN A 391 -30.33 18.01 -6.76
C GLN A 391 -29.67 17.03 -7.75
N PHE A 392 -28.45 17.32 -8.20
CA PHE A 392 -27.71 16.40 -9.05
C PHE A 392 -27.34 15.11 -8.27
N LEU A 393 -26.91 15.23 -7.01
CA LEU A 393 -26.63 14.06 -6.17
C LEU A 393 -27.90 13.23 -5.91
N ASP A 394 -29.02 13.88 -5.69
CA ASP A 394 -30.30 13.19 -5.50
C ASP A 394 -30.72 12.46 -6.78
N LYS A 395 -30.57 13.09 -7.96
CA LYS A 395 -30.79 12.45 -9.26
C LYS A 395 -29.93 11.21 -9.47
N LEU A 396 -28.64 11.24 -9.06
CA LEU A 396 -27.77 10.04 -9.11
C LEU A 396 -28.38 8.89 -8.28
N ARG A 397 -28.84 9.18 -7.06
CA ARG A 397 -29.45 8.20 -6.16
C ARG A 397 -30.77 7.65 -6.69
N GLU A 398 -31.63 8.52 -7.25
CA GLU A 398 -32.89 8.13 -7.89
C GLU A 398 -32.66 7.16 -9.07
N GLU A 399 -31.56 7.33 -9.78
CA GLU A 399 -31.14 6.43 -10.86
C GLU A 399 -30.39 5.17 -10.37
N GLY A 400 -30.23 5.00 -9.04
CA GLY A 400 -29.65 3.83 -8.41
C GLY A 400 -28.14 3.87 -8.22
N TYR A 401 -27.48 5.01 -8.44
CA TYR A 401 -26.04 5.15 -8.21
C TYR A 401 -25.72 5.44 -6.75
N LEU A 402 -24.62 4.89 -6.27
CA LEU A 402 -23.92 5.35 -5.08
C LEU A 402 -23.16 6.64 -5.41
N VAL A 403 -22.95 7.48 -4.41
CA VAL A 403 -22.28 8.78 -4.58
C VAL A 403 -20.92 8.77 -3.92
N GLY A 404 -19.87 9.06 -4.71
CA GLY A 404 -18.52 9.33 -4.23
C GLY A 404 -18.22 10.83 -4.29
N LEU A 405 -17.52 11.35 -3.28
CA LEU A 405 -17.02 12.73 -3.26
C LEU A 405 -15.55 12.76 -2.88
N TRP A 406 -14.78 13.59 -3.56
CA TRP A 406 -13.38 13.84 -3.34
C TRP A 406 -13.18 15.01 -2.37
N ALA A 407 -12.13 15.03 -1.57
CA ALA A 407 -11.63 16.24 -0.91
C ALA A 407 -10.18 16.13 -0.46
N ALA A 408 -9.52 17.29 -0.39
CA ALA A 408 -8.15 17.47 0.13
C ALA A 408 -8.19 18.19 1.49
N LEU A 409 -8.60 17.50 2.53
CA LEU A 409 -8.93 18.08 3.84
C LEU A 409 -7.77 18.70 4.63
N MET A 410 -6.52 18.44 4.23
CA MET A 410 -5.37 19.08 4.87
C MET A 410 -5.05 20.44 4.29
N ARG A 411 -5.59 20.75 3.10
CA ARG A 411 -5.46 22.03 2.43
C ARG A 411 -6.52 23.02 2.89
N CYS A 412 -6.16 24.29 3.01
CA CYS A 412 -7.09 25.37 3.29
C CYS A 412 -6.75 26.58 2.41
N GLU A 413 -7.60 26.87 1.44
CA GLU A 413 -7.38 27.99 0.53
C GLU A 413 -7.76 29.33 1.17
N ARG A 414 -8.89 29.37 1.86
CA ARG A 414 -9.45 30.56 2.46
C ARG A 414 -9.84 30.33 3.93
N PRO A 415 -8.93 30.52 4.87
CA PRO A 415 -9.19 30.24 6.30
C PRO A 415 -10.42 30.98 6.85
N ALA A 416 -10.64 32.23 6.41
CA ALA A 416 -11.77 33.03 6.88
C ALA A 416 -13.14 32.43 6.55
N ASP A 417 -13.27 31.70 5.43
CA ASP A 417 -14.53 31.05 5.02
C ASP A 417 -14.97 29.97 6.02
N ILE A 418 -14.04 29.41 6.77
CA ILE A 418 -14.29 28.36 7.77
C ILE A 418 -14.10 28.86 9.20
N GLY A 419 -13.98 30.17 9.40
CA GLY A 419 -13.83 30.78 10.73
C GLY A 419 -12.44 30.63 11.35
N LEU A 420 -11.42 30.37 10.55
CA LEU A 420 -10.02 30.31 10.94
C LEU A 420 -9.24 31.52 10.42
N THR A 421 -8.02 31.66 10.88
CA THR A 421 -7.07 32.69 10.44
C THR A 421 -5.73 32.06 10.06
N GLU A 422 -4.82 32.83 9.50
CA GLU A 422 -3.47 32.38 9.21
C GLU A 422 -2.70 31.89 10.47
N ASP A 423 -3.11 32.31 11.68
CA ASP A 423 -2.53 31.80 12.91
C ASP A 423 -2.87 30.34 13.21
N ASN A 424 -3.87 29.81 12.52
CA ASN A 424 -4.28 28.41 12.63
C ASN A 424 -3.57 27.49 11.62
N MET A 425 -2.61 28.02 10.87
CA MET A 425 -1.86 27.30 9.85
C MET A 425 -0.48 26.91 10.35
N LEU A 426 0.12 25.89 9.71
CA LEU A 426 1.53 25.56 9.95
C LEU A 426 2.40 26.80 9.73
N LYS A 427 3.42 26.96 10.56
CA LYS A 427 4.32 28.13 10.52
C LYS A 427 5.72 27.72 10.08
N ARG A 428 6.37 28.62 9.33
CA ARG A 428 7.80 28.56 9.05
C ARG A 428 8.62 28.92 10.30
N PRO A 429 9.94 28.70 10.33
CA PRO A 429 10.78 29.09 11.46
C PRO A 429 10.76 30.59 11.81
N ASP A 430 10.49 31.45 10.83
CA ASP A 430 10.33 32.88 11.02
C ASP A 430 8.95 33.30 11.55
N GLY A 431 8.07 32.36 11.80
CA GLY A 431 6.71 32.58 12.29
C GLY A 431 5.67 32.92 11.21
N THR A 432 6.07 33.01 9.94
CA THR A 432 5.13 33.25 8.85
C THR A 432 4.33 31.98 8.53
N PRO A 433 3.07 32.09 8.07
CA PRO A 433 2.30 30.94 7.64
C PRO A 433 2.96 30.23 6.46
N TYR A 434 2.91 28.89 6.48
CA TYR A 434 3.34 28.10 5.34
C TYR A 434 2.25 28.13 4.25
N LEU A 435 2.58 28.76 3.14
CA LEU A 435 1.76 28.82 1.96
C LEU A 435 2.36 27.91 0.89
N ALA A 436 1.63 26.87 0.52
CA ALA A 436 1.98 25.99 -0.59
C ALA A 436 1.33 26.50 -1.88
N LYS A 437 1.86 26.04 -3.01
CA LYS A 437 1.36 26.37 -4.33
C LYS A 437 1.08 25.09 -5.09
N ASN A 438 -0.13 24.95 -5.61
CA ASN A 438 -0.44 23.89 -6.56
C ASN A 438 0.29 24.13 -7.90
N SER A 439 0.36 23.13 -8.75
CA SER A 439 0.89 23.24 -10.11
C SER A 439 0.21 24.32 -10.96
N GLY A 440 -1.01 24.75 -10.57
CA GLY A 440 -1.72 25.89 -11.13
C GLY A 440 -1.47 27.23 -10.40
N THR A 441 -2.47 28.08 -10.41
CA THR A 441 -2.48 29.41 -9.75
C THR A 441 -2.96 29.36 -8.31
N THR A 442 -3.57 28.27 -7.88
CA THR A 442 -4.17 28.12 -6.56
C THR A 442 -3.09 28.01 -5.48
N HIS A 443 -3.21 28.84 -4.46
CA HIS A 443 -2.39 28.78 -3.26
C HIS A 443 -3.24 28.27 -2.11
N TYR A 444 -2.64 27.50 -1.21
CA TYR A 444 -3.33 27.00 -0.03
C TYR A 444 -2.37 26.90 1.15
N TYR A 445 -2.93 27.03 2.31
CA TYR A 445 -2.27 26.77 3.59
C TYR A 445 -2.46 25.31 3.98
N ILE A 446 -1.60 24.82 4.86
CA ILE A 446 -1.80 23.55 5.56
C ILE A 446 -2.22 23.86 7.00
N LEU A 447 -3.28 23.20 7.44
CA LEU A 447 -3.87 23.39 8.76
C LEU A 447 -2.95 22.87 9.87
N ASP A 448 -2.92 23.58 11.00
CA ASP A 448 -2.24 23.12 12.21
C ASP A 448 -3.18 22.26 13.06
N PHE A 449 -3.15 20.96 12.84
CA PHE A 449 -4.00 19.98 13.52
C PHE A 449 -3.77 19.88 15.03
N THR A 450 -2.72 20.52 15.56
CA THR A 450 -2.44 20.52 17.00
C THR A 450 -3.25 21.55 17.77
N GLN A 451 -3.84 22.50 17.05
CA GLN A 451 -4.66 23.55 17.67
C GLN A 451 -6.08 23.05 17.90
N PRO A 452 -6.64 23.17 19.12
CA PRO A 452 -8.00 22.74 19.42
C PRO A 452 -9.07 23.40 18.55
N ALA A 453 -8.86 24.67 18.17
CA ALA A 453 -9.75 25.40 17.27
C ALA A 453 -9.82 24.73 15.88
N VAL A 454 -8.68 24.34 15.32
CA VAL A 454 -8.61 23.64 14.03
C VAL A 454 -9.27 22.27 14.12
N ALA A 455 -8.96 21.48 15.15
CA ALA A 455 -9.56 20.17 15.34
C ALA A 455 -11.09 20.24 15.44
N LYS A 456 -11.61 21.25 16.16
CA LYS A 456 -13.05 21.48 16.28
C LYS A 456 -13.67 21.87 14.94
N VAL A 457 -13.10 22.85 14.25
CA VAL A 457 -13.62 23.36 12.97
C VAL A 457 -13.64 22.23 11.93
N LEU A 458 -12.56 21.47 11.78
CA LEU A 458 -12.49 20.33 10.87
C LEU A 458 -13.54 19.26 11.19
N SER A 459 -13.65 18.88 12.46
CA SER A 459 -14.65 17.90 12.87
C SER A 459 -16.07 18.36 12.55
N ASP A 460 -16.39 19.64 12.78
CA ASP A 460 -17.71 20.20 12.53
C ASP A 460 -17.98 20.30 11.01
N LEU A 461 -16.99 20.71 10.23
CA LEU A 461 -17.07 20.77 8.76
C LEU A 461 -17.33 19.38 8.17
N VAL A 462 -16.56 18.40 8.59
CA VAL A 462 -16.70 17.03 8.11
C VAL A 462 -18.07 16.45 8.45
N ARG A 463 -18.55 16.64 9.68
CA ARG A 463 -19.90 16.20 10.06
C ARG A 463 -21.00 16.90 9.22
N LYS A 464 -20.86 18.23 9.00
CA LYS A 464 -21.76 18.99 8.15
C LYS A 464 -21.77 18.45 6.71
N PHE A 465 -20.59 18.19 6.15
CA PHE A 465 -20.41 17.61 4.83
C PHE A 465 -21.13 16.26 4.70
N ILE A 466 -20.91 15.32 5.63
CA ILE A 466 -21.55 14.01 5.62
C ILE A 466 -23.09 14.13 5.71
N ARG A 467 -23.61 14.97 6.59
CA ARG A 467 -25.06 15.18 6.72
C ARG A 467 -25.70 15.79 5.49
N ARG A 468 -25.00 16.73 4.86
CA ARG A 468 -25.53 17.48 3.72
C ARG A 468 -25.51 16.63 2.46
N TYR A 469 -24.35 16.08 2.11
CA TYR A 469 -24.17 15.43 0.82
C TYR A 469 -24.36 13.90 0.87
N LYS A 470 -24.32 13.29 2.04
CA LYS A 470 -24.56 11.87 2.27
C LYS A 470 -23.76 10.96 1.33
N PRO A 471 -22.44 11.14 1.20
CA PRO A 471 -21.63 10.29 0.33
C PRO A 471 -21.60 8.85 0.83
N ASP A 472 -21.54 7.89 -0.10
CA ASP A 472 -21.27 6.47 0.17
C ASP A 472 -19.78 6.19 0.19
N LEU A 473 -19.02 6.93 -0.61
CA LEU A 473 -17.55 6.86 -0.69
C LEU A 473 -16.96 8.27 -0.56
N PHE A 474 -15.90 8.36 0.20
CA PHE A 474 -15.06 9.54 0.32
C PHE A 474 -13.66 9.24 -0.23
N LYS A 475 -13.28 9.93 -1.32
CA LYS A 475 -11.92 9.88 -1.87
C LYS A 475 -11.10 10.94 -1.17
N PHE A 476 -10.21 10.51 -0.26
CA PHE A 476 -9.30 11.40 0.44
C PHE A 476 -7.99 11.53 -0.34
N ASP A 477 -7.66 12.74 -0.73
CA ASP A 477 -6.50 13.06 -1.53
C ASP A 477 -5.56 14.04 -0.83
N PHE A 478 -4.30 14.08 -1.27
CA PHE A 478 -3.25 14.97 -0.76
C PHE A 478 -3.00 14.93 0.77
N GLY A 479 -3.49 13.94 1.47
CA GLY A 479 -3.26 13.78 2.91
C GLY A 479 -1.80 13.58 3.30
N TYR A 480 -0.95 13.21 2.35
CA TYR A 480 0.49 13.02 2.49
C TYR A 480 1.31 14.29 2.20
N GLU A 481 0.72 15.36 1.70
CA GLU A 481 1.41 16.60 1.31
C GLU A 481 1.73 17.54 2.48
N LEU A 482 2.11 17.01 3.61
CA LEU A 482 2.59 17.86 4.70
C LEU A 482 4.04 18.29 4.41
N PRO A 483 4.41 19.55 4.71
CA PRO A 483 5.79 20.00 4.57
C PRO A 483 6.71 19.24 5.52
N ALA A 484 7.97 19.07 5.12
CA ALA A 484 8.99 18.56 6.01
C ALA A 484 9.09 19.41 7.27
N ALA A 485 9.42 18.80 8.41
CA ALA A 485 9.58 19.50 9.68
C ALA A 485 10.60 20.64 9.61
N SER A 486 11.58 20.55 8.70
CA SER A 486 12.55 21.62 8.45
C SER A 486 11.96 22.85 7.73
N ILE A 487 10.80 22.72 7.09
CA ILE A 487 10.15 23.79 6.31
C ILE A 487 9.09 24.49 7.14
N ALA A 488 8.18 23.72 7.73
CA ALA A 488 7.12 24.26 8.57
C ALA A 488 6.69 23.25 9.63
N ALA A 489 6.20 23.76 10.74
CA ALA A 489 5.78 22.94 11.87
C ALA A 489 4.50 23.51 12.52
N PRO A 490 3.75 22.66 13.24
CA PRO A 490 2.58 23.09 14.01
C PRO A 490 2.97 23.88 15.25
N GLN A 491 2.00 24.42 15.96
CA GLN A 491 2.20 25.10 17.24
C GLN A 491 2.83 24.15 18.28
N ASP A 492 2.29 22.96 18.43
CA ASP A 492 2.89 21.92 19.26
C ASP A 492 3.91 21.11 18.45
N LYS A 493 5.18 21.47 18.58
CA LYS A 493 6.30 20.90 17.82
C LYS A 493 6.51 19.39 18.07
N ARG A 494 5.94 18.82 19.11
CA ARG A 494 6.01 17.38 19.38
C ARG A 494 5.24 16.55 18.35
N TRP A 495 4.35 17.18 17.58
CA TRP A 495 3.55 16.56 16.52
C TRP A 495 4.10 16.82 15.11
N THR A 496 5.37 17.01 14.95
CA THR A 496 5.97 17.14 13.63
C THR A 496 6.04 15.80 12.90
N GLY A 497 6.22 15.86 11.59
CA GLY A 497 6.46 14.67 10.78
C GLY A 497 5.29 13.71 10.71
N GLU A 498 5.57 12.44 10.87
CA GLU A 498 4.61 11.36 10.71
C GLU A 498 3.45 11.43 11.72
N LEU A 499 3.74 11.89 12.93
CA LEU A 499 2.70 12.10 13.95
C LEU A 499 1.72 13.22 13.57
N LEU A 500 2.15 14.24 12.85
CA LEU A 500 1.26 15.30 12.39
C LEU A 500 0.25 14.78 11.37
N MET A 501 0.72 13.95 10.44
CA MET A 501 -0.14 13.27 9.47
C MET A 501 -1.17 12.39 10.17
N TRP A 502 -0.73 11.56 11.10
CA TRP A 502 -1.61 10.70 11.89
C TRP A 502 -2.70 11.52 12.60
N LYS A 503 -2.31 12.64 13.22
CA LYS A 503 -3.24 13.50 13.95
C LYS A 503 -4.30 14.14 13.04
N GLY A 504 -3.92 14.57 11.86
CA GLY A 504 -4.87 15.10 10.87
C GLY A 504 -5.89 14.03 10.43
N LEU A 505 -5.40 12.83 10.11
CA LEU A 505 -6.25 11.69 9.74
C LEU A 505 -7.19 11.29 10.90
N ASP A 506 -6.69 11.23 12.13
CA ASP A 506 -7.51 10.86 13.30
C ASP A 506 -8.68 11.82 13.49
N ILE A 507 -8.44 13.14 13.42
CA ILE A 507 -9.49 14.14 13.55
C ILE A 507 -10.58 13.97 12.49
N VAL A 508 -10.16 13.84 11.23
CA VAL A 508 -11.05 13.82 10.08
C VAL A 508 -11.84 12.51 10.01
N ILE A 509 -11.13 11.39 9.98
CA ILE A 509 -11.76 10.09 9.74
C ILE A 509 -12.61 9.66 10.94
N LYS A 510 -12.19 9.99 12.16
CA LYS A 510 -13.02 9.76 13.35
C LYS A 510 -14.32 10.52 13.29
N ALA A 511 -14.29 11.81 12.93
CA ALA A 511 -15.51 12.60 12.76
C ALA A 511 -16.42 12.07 11.65
N MET A 512 -15.84 11.57 10.55
CA MET A 512 -16.60 10.90 9.48
C MET A 512 -17.29 9.64 9.97
N ARG A 513 -16.58 8.77 10.67
CA ARG A 513 -17.12 7.49 11.16
C ARG A 513 -18.14 7.65 12.28
N GLU A 514 -18.00 8.68 13.12
CA GLU A 514 -19.01 9.03 14.12
C GLU A 514 -20.33 9.46 13.47
N GLU A 515 -20.27 10.15 12.33
CA GLU A 515 -21.44 10.62 11.61
C GLU A 515 -22.04 9.55 10.69
N ASN A 516 -21.19 8.80 9.97
CA ASN A 516 -21.59 7.68 9.13
C ASN A 516 -20.59 6.53 9.24
N PRO A 517 -20.86 5.51 10.08
CA PRO A 517 -19.97 4.37 10.27
C PRO A 517 -19.85 3.49 9.02
N ASP A 518 -20.76 3.60 8.06
CA ASP A 518 -20.77 2.83 6.81
C ASP A 518 -20.12 3.56 5.63
N LEU A 519 -19.62 4.78 5.83
CA LEU A 519 -18.87 5.51 4.82
C LEU A 519 -17.58 4.76 4.47
N VAL A 520 -17.35 4.54 3.17
CA VAL A 520 -16.09 3.99 2.67
C VAL A 520 -15.10 5.11 2.45
N VAL A 521 -13.96 5.06 3.13
CA VAL A 521 -12.84 5.97 2.93
C VAL A 521 -11.84 5.31 1.98
N MET A 522 -11.63 5.90 0.83
CA MET A 522 -10.60 5.53 -0.13
C MET A 522 -9.40 6.46 0.04
N TYR A 523 -8.20 5.89 0.22
CA TYR A 523 -6.99 6.65 0.46
C TYR A 523 -5.75 6.02 -0.17
N TYR A 524 -4.81 6.87 -0.57
CA TYR A 524 -3.53 6.51 -1.14
C TYR A 524 -2.50 6.24 -0.04
N GLN A 525 -2.61 5.12 0.65
CA GLN A 525 -1.74 4.81 1.78
C GLN A 525 -1.14 3.42 1.64
N LEU A 526 0.18 3.32 1.76
CA LEU A 526 0.93 2.06 1.71
C LEU A 526 1.45 1.60 3.07
N SER A 527 1.47 2.49 4.07
CA SER A 527 1.90 2.10 5.40
C SER A 527 0.82 1.33 6.15
N PRO A 528 1.13 0.15 6.68
CA PRO A 528 0.19 -0.60 7.49
C PRO A 528 -0.20 0.10 8.78
N LEU A 529 0.57 1.09 9.25
CA LEU A 529 0.28 1.84 10.48
C LEU A 529 -0.92 2.78 10.37
N PHE A 530 -1.42 3.02 9.16
CA PHE A 530 -2.59 3.88 8.90
C PHE A 530 -3.85 3.10 8.53
N LEU A 531 -3.86 1.76 8.69
CA LEU A 531 -5.00 0.91 8.30
C LEU A 531 -6.33 1.32 8.93
N ASP A 532 -6.31 1.93 10.10
CA ASP A 532 -7.54 2.38 10.78
C ASP A 532 -8.22 3.58 10.09
N TYR A 533 -7.55 4.22 9.13
CA TYR A 533 -8.03 5.46 8.51
C TYR A 533 -8.55 5.29 7.08
N PHE A 534 -8.52 4.08 6.52
CA PHE A 534 -9.09 3.82 5.21
C PHE A 534 -9.74 2.44 5.12
N ASP A 535 -10.69 2.30 4.21
CA ASP A 535 -11.45 1.08 3.98
C ASP A 535 -11.16 0.48 2.61
N LEU A 536 -10.61 1.30 1.71
CA LEU A 536 -10.27 0.95 0.34
C LEU A 536 -8.93 1.57 -0.02
N HIS A 537 -7.95 0.72 -0.33
CA HIS A 537 -6.62 1.17 -0.73
C HIS A 537 -6.61 1.53 -2.21
N SER A 538 -6.16 2.74 -2.53
CA SER A 538 -5.88 3.15 -3.92
C SER A 538 -4.38 3.10 -4.18
N THR A 539 -4.01 2.61 -5.37
CA THR A 539 -2.61 2.59 -5.81
C THR A 539 -2.14 3.89 -6.45
N ASP A 540 -2.95 4.93 -6.35
CA ASP A 540 -2.71 6.27 -6.91
C ASP A 540 -2.94 6.40 -8.43
N ASP A 541 -2.97 7.65 -8.90
CA ASP A 541 -3.03 7.99 -10.31
C ASP A 541 -1.69 7.67 -10.96
N LEU A 542 -1.67 6.62 -11.74
CA LEU A 542 -0.46 6.22 -12.45
C LEU A 542 -0.56 6.62 -13.91
N PHE A 543 0.33 7.47 -14.29
CA PHE A 543 0.62 7.70 -15.69
C PHE A 543 1.47 6.54 -16.19
N LEU A 544 0.85 5.63 -16.90
CA LEU A 544 1.57 4.52 -17.51
C LEU A 544 1.95 4.88 -18.93
N ALA A 545 3.25 4.95 -19.19
CA ALA A 545 3.72 4.93 -20.56
C ALA A 545 3.43 3.55 -21.18
N ALA A 546 3.16 3.51 -22.47
CA ALA A 546 3.01 2.27 -23.20
C ALA A 546 4.23 1.37 -22.96
N GLY A 547 4.02 0.16 -22.46
CA GLY A 547 5.08 -0.80 -22.08
C GLY A 547 5.32 -0.99 -20.59
N GLU A 548 4.74 -0.20 -19.72
CA GLU A 548 4.85 -0.34 -18.25
C GLU A 548 3.73 -1.18 -17.62
N TYR A 549 2.91 -1.75 -18.47
CA TYR A 549 1.77 -2.59 -18.12
C TYR A 549 2.10 -3.69 -17.11
N ASP A 550 3.20 -4.41 -17.34
CA ASP A 550 3.56 -5.56 -16.51
C ASP A 550 3.96 -5.15 -15.09
N LEU A 551 4.55 -3.96 -14.95
CA LEU A 551 4.88 -3.39 -13.65
C LEU A 551 3.64 -3.08 -12.84
N GLU A 552 2.70 -2.40 -13.47
CA GLU A 552 1.49 -1.98 -12.80
C GLU A 552 0.65 -3.19 -12.37
N ALA A 553 0.49 -4.18 -13.21
CA ALA A 553 -0.22 -5.38 -12.87
C ALA A 553 0.45 -6.13 -11.70
N ASN A 554 1.78 -6.26 -11.71
CA ASN A 554 2.53 -6.86 -10.62
C ASN A 554 2.40 -6.06 -9.32
N ARG A 555 2.46 -4.74 -9.40
CA ARG A 555 2.26 -3.85 -8.25
C ARG A 555 0.89 -4.06 -7.62
N ARG A 556 -0.16 -4.19 -8.41
CA ARG A 556 -1.53 -4.44 -7.92
C ARG A 556 -1.67 -5.81 -7.28
N ILE A 557 -1.09 -6.84 -7.90
CA ILE A 557 -1.01 -8.18 -7.30
C ILE A 557 -0.32 -8.11 -5.94
N TYR A 558 0.81 -7.41 -5.89
CA TYR A 558 1.61 -7.24 -4.69
C TYR A 558 0.82 -6.58 -3.55
N PHE A 559 0.24 -5.41 -3.79
CA PHE A 559 -0.51 -4.70 -2.74
C PHE A 559 -1.82 -5.39 -2.38
N SER A 560 -2.52 -5.98 -3.34
CA SER A 560 -3.71 -6.80 -3.05
C SER A 560 -3.39 -7.96 -2.12
N SER A 561 -2.24 -8.59 -2.28
CA SER A 561 -1.82 -9.69 -1.42
C SER A 561 -1.34 -9.27 -0.04
N LEU A 562 -0.87 -8.02 0.13
CA LEU A 562 -0.51 -7.45 1.43
C LEU A 562 -1.73 -6.95 2.21
N PHE A 563 -2.61 -6.20 1.56
CA PHE A 563 -3.76 -5.56 2.21
C PHE A 563 -4.98 -6.48 2.32
N GLY A 564 -5.15 -7.41 1.40
CA GLY A 564 -6.26 -8.37 1.41
C GLY A 564 -6.39 -9.14 2.73
N PRO A 565 -5.31 -9.76 3.25
CA PRO A 565 -5.33 -10.43 4.56
C PRO A 565 -5.64 -9.52 5.75
N LEU A 566 -5.54 -8.22 5.57
CA LEU A 566 -5.90 -7.20 6.55
C LEU A 566 -7.33 -6.68 6.39
N GLY A 567 -8.10 -7.25 5.46
CA GLY A 567 -9.50 -6.91 5.21
C GLY A 567 -9.70 -5.65 4.37
N ILE A 568 -8.66 -5.15 3.70
CA ILE A 568 -8.72 -3.95 2.88
C ILE A 568 -8.56 -4.33 1.40
N PRO A 569 -9.58 -4.09 0.57
CA PRO A 569 -9.48 -4.29 -0.85
C PRO A 569 -8.56 -3.24 -1.50
N THR A 570 -7.80 -3.66 -2.50
CA THR A 570 -7.02 -2.76 -3.33
C THR A 570 -7.86 -2.33 -4.52
N TYR A 571 -7.96 -1.03 -4.69
CA TYR A 571 -8.64 -0.40 -5.81
C TYR A 571 -7.66 -0.25 -6.98
N GLY A 572 -8.12 -0.59 -8.15
CA GLY A 572 -7.36 -0.34 -9.36
C GLY A 572 -7.21 1.16 -9.58
N SER A 573 -6.03 1.59 -9.99
CA SER A 573 -5.73 2.98 -10.28
C SER A 573 -6.74 3.60 -11.26
N SER A 574 -6.98 4.85 -11.07
CA SER A 574 -7.60 5.72 -12.03
C SER A 574 -6.53 6.27 -12.98
N GLY A 575 -5.91 5.42 -13.79
CA GLY A 575 -4.96 5.89 -14.79
C GLY A 575 -5.67 6.79 -15.80
N TYR A 576 -5.04 7.89 -16.15
CA TYR A 576 -5.54 8.78 -17.21
C TYR A 576 -5.54 8.11 -18.57
N ASP A 577 -4.68 7.11 -18.73
CA ASP A 577 -4.46 6.42 -20.01
C ASP A 577 -5.15 5.06 -20.09
N TRP A 578 -6.22 4.84 -19.33
CA TRP A 578 -6.93 3.58 -19.40
C TRP A 578 -7.43 3.29 -20.83
N ALA A 579 -7.76 4.32 -21.61
CA ALA A 579 -8.17 4.19 -22.99
C ALA A 579 -7.05 3.65 -23.88
N SER A 580 -5.79 4.03 -23.63
CA SER A 580 -4.63 3.50 -24.35
C SER A 580 -4.21 2.09 -23.90
N ALA A 581 -4.69 1.62 -22.74
CA ALA A 581 -4.35 0.32 -22.20
C ALA A 581 -5.52 -0.36 -21.48
N PRO A 582 -6.66 -0.64 -22.16
CA PRO A 582 -7.84 -1.22 -21.53
C PRO A 582 -7.58 -2.59 -20.90
N SER A 583 -6.57 -3.31 -21.35
CA SER A 583 -6.16 -4.59 -20.77
C SER A 583 -5.60 -4.45 -19.34
N ILE A 584 -4.93 -3.35 -19.00
CA ILE A 584 -4.46 -3.08 -17.62
C ILE A 584 -5.67 -3.01 -16.68
N TRP A 585 -6.68 -2.33 -17.12
CA TRP A 585 -7.89 -2.12 -16.35
C TRP A 585 -8.58 -3.46 -16.04
N PHE A 586 -8.69 -4.35 -17.01
CA PHE A 586 -9.26 -5.68 -16.82
C PHE A 586 -8.38 -6.58 -15.94
N ASP A 587 -7.07 -6.56 -16.14
CA ASP A 587 -6.17 -7.38 -15.33
C ASP A 587 -6.13 -6.88 -13.86
N SER A 588 -6.25 -5.59 -13.63
CA SER A 588 -6.36 -5.08 -12.27
C SER A 588 -7.66 -5.55 -11.58
N ALA A 589 -8.75 -5.64 -12.35
CA ALA A 589 -9.99 -6.19 -11.85
C ALA A 589 -9.90 -7.70 -11.53
N ALA A 590 -8.95 -8.41 -12.10
CA ALA A 590 -8.72 -9.81 -11.80
C ALA A 590 -8.14 -10.03 -10.39
N VAL A 591 -7.34 -9.08 -9.89
CA VAL A 591 -6.63 -9.19 -8.62
C VAL A 591 -7.18 -8.29 -7.50
N GLY A 592 -8.11 -7.41 -7.80
CA GLY A 592 -8.69 -6.49 -6.83
C GLY A 592 -10.10 -6.09 -7.19
N THR A 593 -10.50 -4.91 -6.77
CA THR A 593 -11.71 -4.26 -7.24
C THR A 593 -11.50 -3.73 -8.66
N ILE A 594 -12.58 -3.53 -9.38
CA ILE A 594 -12.51 -2.86 -10.68
C ILE A 594 -11.93 -1.46 -10.49
N GLY A 595 -10.96 -1.09 -11.33
CA GLY A 595 -10.41 0.25 -11.38
C GLY A 595 -11.48 1.31 -11.68
N SER A 596 -11.19 2.55 -11.37
CA SER A 596 -12.08 3.66 -11.72
C SER A 596 -12.21 3.78 -13.23
N LEU A 597 -13.42 3.86 -13.70
CA LEU A 597 -13.72 4.27 -15.06
C LEU A 597 -13.65 5.81 -15.07
N ASN A 598 -12.52 6.36 -15.49
CA ASN A 598 -12.31 7.80 -15.50
C ASN A 598 -12.76 8.46 -16.79
N ASP A 599 -12.56 7.77 -17.90
CA ASP A 599 -13.07 8.14 -19.19
C ASP A 599 -13.69 6.91 -19.87
N PHE A 600 -14.70 7.13 -20.65
CA PHE A 600 -15.41 6.09 -21.38
C PHE A 600 -15.68 6.53 -22.82
N ARG A 601 -15.08 7.65 -23.21
CA ARG A 601 -15.15 8.14 -24.59
C ARG A 601 -14.24 7.31 -25.47
N GLU A 602 -14.61 7.21 -26.72
CA GLU A 602 -13.82 6.55 -27.74
C GLU A 602 -12.44 7.22 -27.84
N ASP A 603 -11.39 6.44 -27.66
CA ASP A 603 -10.04 6.91 -27.94
C ASP A 603 -9.76 7.03 -29.43
N GLU A 604 -8.58 7.52 -29.82
CA GLU A 604 -8.18 7.64 -31.22
C GLU A 604 -8.12 6.27 -31.93
N GLN A 605 -8.04 5.18 -31.18
CA GLN A 605 -8.04 3.81 -31.69
C GLN A 605 -9.45 3.17 -31.70
N GLY A 606 -10.45 3.82 -31.15
CA GLY A 606 -11.83 3.35 -31.12
C GLY A 606 -12.10 2.17 -30.19
N GLU A 607 -11.22 1.90 -29.22
CA GLU A 607 -11.31 0.69 -28.38
C GLU A 607 -12.22 0.87 -27.15
N ALA A 608 -12.35 2.07 -26.65
CA ALA A 608 -12.92 2.32 -25.31
C ALA A 608 -14.42 2.00 -25.20
N ASN A 609 -15.20 2.14 -26.26
CA ASN A 609 -16.66 1.98 -26.24
C ASN A 609 -17.18 0.83 -27.11
N THR A 610 -16.34 -0.14 -27.42
CA THR A 610 -16.81 -1.31 -28.18
C THR A 610 -17.85 -2.08 -27.38
N PRO A 611 -18.84 -2.71 -28.02
CA PRO A 611 -19.79 -3.57 -27.34
C PRO A 611 -19.14 -4.69 -26.51
N GLU A 612 -17.98 -5.15 -26.94
CA GLU A 612 -17.17 -6.14 -26.23
C GLU A 612 -16.60 -5.60 -24.93
N PHE A 613 -16.05 -4.39 -24.94
CA PHE A 613 -15.58 -3.72 -23.74
C PHE A 613 -16.71 -3.54 -22.73
N VAL A 614 -17.84 -2.99 -23.17
CA VAL A 614 -19.03 -2.78 -22.32
C VAL A 614 -19.52 -4.11 -21.72
N ALA A 615 -19.56 -5.17 -22.52
CA ALA A 615 -19.97 -6.47 -22.05
C ALA A 615 -19.03 -7.03 -20.99
N LYS A 616 -17.71 -6.96 -21.21
CA LYS A 616 -16.70 -7.41 -20.23
C LYS A 616 -16.77 -6.61 -18.94
N TYR A 617 -16.85 -5.31 -19.03
CA TYR A 617 -17.02 -4.44 -17.86
C TYR A 617 -18.24 -4.84 -17.03
N ASN A 618 -19.39 -4.94 -17.67
CA ASN A 618 -20.63 -5.32 -17.00
C ASN A 618 -20.58 -6.75 -16.45
N GLY A 619 -19.91 -7.66 -17.15
CA GLY A 619 -19.69 -9.05 -16.69
C GLY A 619 -18.86 -9.10 -15.40
N ILE A 620 -17.77 -8.33 -15.33
CA ILE A 620 -16.94 -8.22 -14.12
C ILE A 620 -17.79 -7.66 -12.97
N ALA A 621 -18.52 -6.57 -13.20
CA ALA A 621 -19.39 -5.96 -12.19
C ALA A 621 -20.41 -6.94 -11.61
N LYS A 622 -21.01 -7.77 -12.45
CA LYS A 622 -21.98 -8.81 -12.04
C LYS A 622 -21.35 -9.96 -11.25
N THR A 623 -20.08 -10.27 -11.49
CA THR A 623 -19.39 -11.44 -10.94
C THR A 623 -18.50 -11.14 -9.75
N LEU A 624 -18.35 -9.89 -9.33
CA LEU A 624 -17.58 -9.49 -8.15
C LEU A 624 -18.12 -10.15 -6.86
N ARG A 625 -17.21 -10.69 -6.07
CA ARG A 625 -17.49 -11.29 -4.75
C ARG A 625 -16.38 -10.88 -3.77
N PRO A 626 -16.66 -10.76 -2.46
CA PRO A 626 -15.65 -10.37 -1.47
C PRO A 626 -14.40 -11.25 -1.51
N THR A 627 -14.56 -12.55 -1.65
CA THR A 627 -13.46 -13.52 -1.71
C THR A 627 -12.52 -13.30 -2.89
N ASN A 628 -12.99 -12.64 -3.95
CA ASN A 628 -12.17 -12.35 -5.12
C ASN A 628 -11.08 -11.30 -4.88
N ILE A 629 -11.20 -10.51 -3.82
CA ILE A 629 -10.32 -9.37 -3.54
C ILE A 629 -9.44 -9.58 -2.30
N PHE A 630 -9.73 -10.58 -1.46
CA PHE A 630 -9.01 -10.79 -0.20
C PHE A 630 -8.05 -11.98 -0.22
N ASN A 631 -8.22 -12.92 -1.12
CA ASN A 631 -7.48 -14.18 -1.12
C ASN A 631 -6.47 -14.30 -2.27
N ILE A 632 -5.93 -13.18 -2.73
CA ILE A 632 -4.95 -13.16 -3.81
C ILE A 632 -3.56 -13.47 -3.27
N VAL A 633 -2.86 -14.39 -3.93
CA VAL A 633 -1.48 -14.77 -3.61
C VAL A 633 -0.64 -14.66 -4.87
N PRO A 634 0.44 -13.89 -4.88
CA PRO A 634 1.38 -13.91 -5.99
C PRO A 634 2.13 -15.22 -6.03
N LEU A 635 2.28 -15.82 -7.20
CA LEU A 635 2.95 -17.11 -7.40
C LEU A 635 4.40 -16.96 -7.89
N GLY A 636 4.77 -15.80 -8.34
CA GLY A 636 6.11 -15.50 -8.85
C GLY A 636 6.75 -14.33 -8.15
N ALA A 637 8.06 -14.16 -8.35
CA ALA A 637 8.74 -12.94 -7.95
C ALA A 637 8.16 -11.75 -8.72
N ILE A 638 7.97 -10.62 -8.05
CA ILE A 638 7.63 -9.38 -8.73
C ILE A 638 8.86 -8.96 -9.52
N PRO A 639 8.75 -8.83 -10.85
CA PRO A 639 9.91 -8.53 -11.67
C PRO A 639 10.48 -7.17 -11.35
N GLU A 640 11.79 -7.07 -11.41
CA GLU A 640 12.47 -5.79 -11.38
C GLU A 640 12.22 -4.99 -12.67
N ALA A 641 12.07 -3.68 -12.54
CA ALA A 641 12.26 -2.79 -13.70
C ALA A 641 13.73 -2.86 -14.16
N PRO A 642 14.05 -2.90 -15.40
CA PRO A 642 13.30 -2.85 -16.67
C PRO A 642 13.24 -4.20 -17.41
N THR A 643 13.20 -5.32 -16.74
CA THR A 643 13.14 -6.66 -17.38
C THR A 643 11.73 -7.03 -17.78
N PHE A 644 11.03 -6.07 -18.36
CA PHE A 644 9.66 -6.22 -18.80
C PHE A 644 9.52 -7.17 -19.95
N GLY A 645 8.38 -7.82 -20.03
CA GLY A 645 8.03 -8.74 -21.09
C GLY A 645 8.62 -10.14 -20.97
N ALA A 646 9.54 -10.37 -20.04
CA ALA A 646 10.13 -11.71 -19.82
C ALA A 646 9.41 -12.54 -18.76
N HIS A 647 8.56 -11.92 -17.93
CA HIS A 647 7.91 -12.57 -16.80
C HIS A 647 6.40 -12.45 -16.89
N ALA A 648 5.75 -13.58 -16.87
CA ALA A 648 4.32 -13.65 -16.78
C ALA A 648 3.86 -13.20 -15.38
N HIS A 649 2.75 -12.47 -15.33
CA HIS A 649 2.03 -12.31 -14.09
C HIS A 649 1.49 -13.66 -13.69
N SER A 650 1.82 -14.09 -12.49
CA SER A 650 1.29 -15.33 -11.92
C SER A 650 0.69 -15.02 -10.58
N TRP A 651 -0.55 -15.38 -10.40
CA TRP A 651 -1.24 -15.22 -9.13
C TRP A 651 -2.26 -16.34 -8.94
N ALA A 652 -2.59 -16.59 -7.70
CA ALA A 652 -3.60 -17.56 -7.33
C ALA A 652 -4.63 -16.94 -6.40
N ARG A 653 -5.83 -17.47 -6.43
CA ARG A 653 -6.85 -17.23 -5.42
C ARG A 653 -7.08 -18.50 -4.64
N ILE A 654 -6.94 -18.41 -3.33
CA ILE A 654 -7.11 -19.52 -2.42
C ILE A 654 -8.34 -19.25 -1.56
N GLU A 655 -9.29 -20.17 -1.51
CA GLU A 655 -10.50 -20.13 -0.68
C GLU A 655 -10.60 -21.42 0.13
N ASP A 656 -10.85 -21.29 1.44
CA ASP A 656 -10.94 -22.41 2.38
C ASP A 656 -9.74 -23.39 2.31
N GLY A 657 -8.54 -22.84 2.04
CA GLY A 657 -7.32 -23.63 1.91
C GLY A 657 -7.19 -24.38 0.58
N GLN A 658 -8.10 -24.13 -0.37
CA GLN A 658 -8.09 -24.71 -1.70
C GLN A 658 -7.76 -23.68 -2.77
N LEU A 659 -6.96 -24.06 -3.74
CA LEU A 659 -6.69 -23.24 -4.91
C LEU A 659 -7.92 -23.20 -5.82
N VAL A 660 -8.53 -22.04 -5.94
CA VAL A 660 -9.74 -21.84 -6.74
C VAL A 660 -9.41 -21.37 -8.15
N LEU A 661 -8.39 -20.52 -8.25
CA LEU A 661 -7.96 -19.93 -9.52
C LEU A 661 -6.45 -19.81 -9.55
N LEU A 662 -5.89 -20.17 -10.69
CA LEU A 662 -4.51 -19.91 -11.06
C LEU A 662 -4.52 -19.11 -12.36
N ALA A 663 -3.94 -17.94 -12.36
CA ALA A 663 -3.85 -17.11 -13.53
C ALA A 663 -2.40 -16.84 -13.92
N PHE A 664 -2.14 -16.89 -15.21
CA PHE A 664 -0.86 -16.55 -15.81
C PHE A 664 -1.08 -15.66 -17.02
N ARG A 665 -0.14 -14.77 -17.22
CA ARG A 665 0.03 -14.14 -18.52
C ARG A 665 1.26 -14.75 -19.17
N PRO A 666 1.11 -15.68 -20.11
CA PRO A 666 2.26 -16.28 -20.76
C PRO A 666 3.04 -15.20 -21.54
N PRO A 667 4.36 -15.18 -21.48
CA PRO A 667 5.17 -14.25 -22.27
C PRO A 667 5.11 -14.59 -23.77
N VAL A 668 4.74 -15.83 -24.11
CA VAL A 668 4.60 -16.29 -25.49
C VAL A 668 3.19 -16.84 -25.69
N PRO A 669 2.43 -16.37 -26.68
CA PRO A 669 1.15 -16.96 -27.04
C PRO A 669 1.31 -18.45 -27.34
N GLY A 670 0.46 -19.29 -26.75
CA GLY A 670 0.46 -20.73 -27.01
C GLY A 670 1.16 -21.60 -25.97
N ASP A 671 1.74 -21.05 -24.90
CA ASP A 671 2.23 -21.84 -23.77
C ASP A 671 1.04 -22.32 -22.90
N GLU A 672 0.44 -23.42 -23.31
CA GLU A 672 -0.78 -23.95 -22.71
C GLU A 672 -0.51 -24.78 -21.44
N ASN A 673 0.73 -25.16 -21.16
CA ASN A 673 1.08 -25.99 -20.02
C ASN A 673 1.58 -25.15 -18.84
N LEU A 674 0.68 -24.38 -18.25
CA LEU A 674 0.97 -23.47 -17.15
C LEU A 674 1.46 -24.20 -15.88
N LEU A 675 1.04 -25.45 -15.67
CA LEU A 675 1.43 -26.25 -14.51
C LEU A 675 2.85 -26.83 -14.64
N ALA A 676 3.35 -26.97 -15.87
CA ALA A 676 4.71 -27.43 -16.14
C ALA A 676 5.70 -26.26 -16.29
N SER A 677 5.21 -25.01 -16.22
CA SER A 677 6.10 -23.86 -16.41
C SER A 677 6.98 -23.67 -15.18
N GLU A 678 8.26 -23.39 -15.41
CA GLU A 678 9.24 -22.97 -14.37
C GLU A 678 8.87 -21.65 -13.68
N ARG A 679 7.71 -21.09 -13.96
CA ARG A 679 7.22 -19.79 -13.51
C ARG A 679 6.44 -19.85 -12.21
N ILE A 680 6.00 -21.05 -11.80
CA ILE A 680 5.34 -21.21 -10.50
C ILE A 680 6.42 -21.23 -9.44
N ASP A 681 6.25 -20.38 -8.43
CA ASP A 681 7.11 -20.42 -7.27
C ASP A 681 7.07 -21.83 -6.66
N PRO A 682 8.22 -22.50 -6.46
CA PRO A 682 8.26 -23.85 -5.89
C PRO A 682 7.50 -24.00 -4.56
N ARG A 683 7.36 -22.94 -3.78
CA ARG A 683 6.58 -22.94 -2.54
C ARG A 683 5.09 -23.21 -2.76
N PHE A 684 4.58 -22.89 -3.93
CA PHE A 684 3.17 -23.08 -4.29
C PHE A 684 2.96 -24.28 -5.19
N GLU A 685 4.02 -24.96 -5.63
CA GLU A 685 3.91 -26.08 -6.56
C GLU A 685 3.08 -27.22 -5.98
N ASP A 686 3.30 -27.58 -4.72
CA ASP A 686 2.52 -28.64 -4.05
C ASP A 686 1.06 -28.24 -3.87
N VAL A 687 0.79 -26.97 -3.56
CA VAL A 687 -0.58 -26.45 -3.46
C VAL A 687 -1.26 -26.48 -4.82
N VAL A 688 -0.56 -26.06 -5.87
CA VAL A 688 -1.09 -26.07 -7.26
C VAL A 688 -1.34 -27.49 -7.74
N ARG A 689 -0.48 -28.45 -7.38
CA ARG A 689 -0.62 -29.85 -7.79
C ARG A 689 -1.68 -30.61 -6.99
N SER A 690 -1.87 -30.26 -5.72
CA SER A 690 -2.74 -31.01 -4.80
C SER A 690 -4.18 -30.50 -4.73
N THR A 691 -4.44 -29.29 -5.23
CA THR A 691 -5.73 -28.63 -5.03
C THR A 691 -6.69 -28.86 -6.20
N VAL A 692 -7.93 -29.16 -5.88
CA VAL A 692 -9.02 -29.41 -6.85
C VAL A 692 -10.27 -28.67 -6.36
N PRO A 693 -10.97 -27.91 -7.22
CA PRO A 693 -10.72 -27.67 -8.64
C PRO A 693 -9.68 -26.54 -8.84
N VAL A 694 -8.90 -26.62 -9.91
CA VAL A 694 -8.00 -25.57 -10.34
C VAL A 694 -8.54 -24.96 -11.63
N VAL A 695 -8.83 -23.68 -11.62
CA VAL A 695 -9.11 -22.93 -12.85
C VAL A 695 -7.83 -22.27 -13.31
N VAL A 696 -7.42 -22.58 -14.50
CA VAL A 696 -6.28 -21.95 -15.15
C VAL A 696 -6.81 -21.11 -16.30
N ALA A 697 -6.67 -19.79 -16.18
CA ALA A 697 -7.05 -18.87 -17.23
C ALA A 697 -5.81 -18.13 -17.73
N SER A 698 -5.59 -18.10 -19.02
CA SER A 698 -4.50 -17.33 -19.63
C SER A 698 -4.74 -15.84 -19.46
N ARG A 699 -5.97 -15.41 -19.64
CA ARG A 699 -6.47 -14.06 -19.36
C ARG A 699 -7.93 -14.13 -18.96
N GLY A 700 -8.23 -13.70 -17.77
CA GLY A 700 -9.61 -13.67 -17.33
C GLY A 700 -9.75 -13.55 -15.82
N ARG A 701 -10.95 -13.29 -15.39
CA ARG A 701 -11.35 -13.27 -14.00
C ARG A 701 -12.30 -14.42 -13.72
N SER A 702 -12.09 -15.12 -12.62
CA SER A 702 -13.06 -16.10 -12.14
C SER A 702 -13.52 -15.78 -10.72
N SER A 703 -14.69 -16.24 -10.38
CA SER A 703 -15.26 -16.14 -9.04
C SER A 703 -16.21 -17.32 -8.80
N ILE A 704 -16.39 -17.67 -7.52
CA ILE A 704 -17.46 -18.59 -7.12
C ILE A 704 -18.73 -17.78 -6.90
N THR A 705 -19.83 -18.19 -7.50
CA THR A 705 -21.15 -17.58 -7.30
C THR A 705 -21.71 -17.95 -5.93
N ARG A 706 -22.79 -17.27 -5.50
CA ARG A 706 -23.42 -17.52 -4.20
C ARG A 706 -23.95 -18.95 -4.02
N ASP A 707 -24.29 -19.61 -5.12
CA ASP A 707 -24.77 -21.00 -5.17
C ASP A 707 -23.65 -22.03 -5.44
N GLY A 708 -22.39 -21.59 -5.35
CA GLY A 708 -21.22 -22.45 -5.46
C GLY A 708 -20.77 -22.79 -6.88
N LYS A 709 -21.33 -22.13 -7.90
CA LYS A 709 -20.94 -22.31 -9.29
C LYS A 709 -19.76 -21.39 -9.62
N LEU A 710 -18.96 -21.77 -10.62
CA LEU A 710 -17.85 -20.99 -11.09
C LEU A 710 -18.32 -19.98 -12.15
N ALA A 711 -18.01 -18.71 -11.96
CA ALA A 711 -18.23 -17.63 -12.93
C ALA A 711 -16.88 -17.19 -13.53
N ILE A 712 -16.81 -17.06 -14.84
CA ILE A 712 -15.58 -16.70 -15.56
C ILE A 712 -15.89 -15.54 -16.51
N VAL A 713 -15.09 -14.47 -16.44
CA VAL A 713 -15.08 -13.40 -17.42
C VAL A 713 -13.80 -13.49 -18.22
N PRO A 714 -13.84 -13.97 -19.46
CA PRO A 714 -12.65 -14.02 -20.31
C PRO A 714 -12.26 -12.63 -20.83
N TYR A 715 -10.96 -12.36 -20.95
CA TYR A 715 -10.42 -11.08 -21.41
C TYR A 715 -9.91 -11.09 -22.85
N GLY A 716 -10.21 -12.11 -23.60
CA GLY A 716 -9.82 -12.25 -25.00
C GLY A 716 -10.44 -13.48 -25.64
N GLU A 717 -9.86 -13.95 -26.73
CA GLU A 717 -10.21 -15.21 -27.41
C GLU A 717 -9.68 -16.44 -26.64
N ASP A 718 -9.43 -16.32 -25.37
CA ASP A 718 -8.59 -17.22 -24.63
C ASP A 718 -9.30 -18.52 -24.27
N LYS A 719 -8.57 -19.60 -24.42
CA LYS A 719 -8.95 -20.92 -23.94
C LYS A 719 -8.81 -20.93 -22.43
N ILE A 720 -9.91 -21.17 -21.75
CA ILE A 720 -9.95 -21.34 -20.32
C ILE A 720 -9.84 -22.83 -20.04
N THR A 721 -8.90 -23.21 -19.20
CA THR A 721 -8.71 -24.60 -18.81
C THR A 721 -9.05 -24.77 -17.34
N ILE A 722 -9.92 -25.69 -17.03
CA ILE A 722 -10.35 -26.00 -15.67
C ILE A 722 -9.90 -27.44 -15.37
N ARG A 723 -9.05 -27.59 -14.35
CA ARG A 723 -8.69 -28.93 -13.85
C ARG A 723 -9.70 -29.35 -12.78
N ARG A 724 -10.24 -30.56 -12.95
CA ARG A 724 -10.99 -31.21 -11.90
C ARG A 724 -10.82 -32.73 -11.99
N GLU A 725 -10.53 -33.36 -10.87
CA GLU A 725 -10.32 -34.81 -10.78
C GLU A 725 -11.62 -35.60 -10.64
N LEU A 726 -12.74 -34.93 -10.38
CA LEU A 726 -14.03 -35.55 -10.09
C LEU A 726 -15.13 -34.98 -10.99
N GLY A 727 -15.62 -35.76 -11.91
CA GLY A 727 -16.74 -35.45 -12.77
C GLY A 727 -16.43 -35.73 -14.24
N GLU A 728 -17.42 -36.26 -14.94
CA GLU A 728 -17.29 -36.61 -16.36
C GLU A 728 -17.83 -35.52 -17.27
N ARG A 729 -18.63 -34.59 -16.75
CA ARG A 729 -19.31 -33.56 -17.55
C ARG A 729 -19.31 -32.21 -16.87
N ALA A 730 -19.32 -31.17 -17.68
CA ALA A 730 -19.55 -29.82 -17.25
C ALA A 730 -20.64 -29.18 -18.13
N LYS A 731 -21.52 -28.44 -17.47
CA LYS A 731 -22.51 -27.60 -18.12
C LYS A 731 -21.98 -26.17 -18.13
N MET A 732 -21.88 -25.59 -19.30
CA MET A 732 -21.46 -24.19 -19.50
C MET A 732 -22.67 -23.35 -19.90
N ILE A 733 -22.85 -22.23 -19.22
CA ILE A 733 -23.91 -21.29 -19.50
C ILE A 733 -23.22 -19.94 -19.83
N SER A 734 -23.26 -19.59 -21.12
CA SER A 734 -22.71 -18.31 -21.59
C SER A 734 -23.77 -17.24 -21.51
N HIS A 735 -23.46 -16.17 -20.78
CA HIS A 735 -24.32 -14.99 -20.62
C HIS A 735 -23.84 -13.88 -21.53
N TYR A 736 -24.70 -13.43 -22.42
CA TYR A 736 -24.38 -12.37 -23.39
C TYR A 736 -25.10 -11.07 -23.04
N PHE A 737 -24.57 -9.98 -23.55
CA PHE A 737 -25.14 -8.65 -23.37
C PHE A 737 -26.60 -8.59 -23.82
N GLY A 738 -27.43 -7.96 -23.01
CA GLY A 738 -28.88 -7.90 -23.27
C GLY A 738 -29.67 -9.12 -22.79
N GLY A 739 -29.04 -10.06 -22.05
CA GLY A 739 -29.70 -11.17 -21.37
C GLY A 739 -29.85 -12.46 -22.18
N THR A 740 -29.28 -12.54 -23.37
CA THR A 740 -29.22 -13.80 -24.13
C THR A 740 -28.35 -14.80 -23.38
N VAL A 741 -28.79 -16.06 -23.33
CA VAL A 741 -28.07 -17.14 -22.65
C VAL A 741 -27.99 -18.34 -23.59
N THR A 742 -26.81 -18.94 -23.73
CA THR A 742 -26.62 -20.22 -24.39
C THR A 742 -26.10 -21.26 -23.41
N GLN A 743 -26.41 -22.52 -23.67
CA GLN A 743 -26.05 -23.62 -22.79
C GLN A 743 -25.42 -24.73 -23.60
N ASP A 744 -24.22 -25.16 -23.18
CA ASP A 744 -23.49 -26.28 -23.76
C ASP A 744 -23.08 -27.29 -22.70
N GLU A 745 -23.03 -28.57 -23.05
CA GLU A 745 -22.46 -29.62 -22.22
C GLU A 745 -21.16 -30.11 -22.84
N THR A 746 -20.14 -30.24 -22.05
CA THR A 746 -18.81 -30.66 -22.49
C THR A 746 -18.30 -31.81 -21.60
N LEU A 747 -17.65 -32.80 -22.22
CA LEU A 747 -16.96 -33.88 -21.51
C LEU A 747 -15.62 -33.36 -20.93
N ILE A 748 -15.33 -33.75 -19.70
CA ILE A 748 -14.03 -33.53 -19.08
C ILE A 748 -13.08 -34.63 -19.55
N GLN A 749 -12.02 -34.24 -20.27
CA GLN A 749 -11.06 -35.22 -20.80
C GLN A 749 -9.74 -35.13 -20.02
N GLY A 750 -9.30 -36.26 -19.48
CA GLY A 750 -8.01 -36.32 -18.76
C GLY A 750 -7.93 -35.43 -17.52
N GLY A 751 -9.06 -35.16 -16.85
CA GLY A 751 -9.12 -34.26 -15.70
C GLY A 751 -9.15 -32.78 -16.05
N TRP A 752 -9.21 -32.42 -17.34
CA TRP A 752 -9.24 -31.04 -17.82
C TRP A 752 -10.51 -30.73 -18.62
N LEU A 753 -11.17 -29.64 -18.26
CA LEU A 753 -12.24 -29.05 -19.05
C LEU A 753 -11.66 -27.87 -19.82
N LYS A 754 -11.70 -27.94 -21.14
CA LYS A 754 -11.38 -26.80 -22.01
C LYS A 754 -12.67 -26.05 -22.34
N VAL A 755 -12.72 -24.80 -21.93
CA VAL A 755 -13.82 -23.86 -22.24
C VAL A 755 -13.39 -22.99 -23.40
N ASN A 756 -14.04 -23.10 -24.53
CA ASN A 756 -13.89 -22.16 -25.63
C ASN A 756 -14.93 -21.06 -25.44
N ALA A 757 -14.47 -19.86 -25.09
CA ALA A 757 -15.34 -18.70 -24.97
C ALA A 757 -15.78 -18.26 -26.38
N VAL A 758 -17.09 -18.34 -26.65
CA VAL A 758 -17.65 -17.81 -27.91
C VAL A 758 -17.91 -16.32 -27.69
N ALA A 759 -17.09 -15.49 -28.31
CA ALA A 759 -17.08 -14.04 -28.08
C ALA A 759 -18.42 -13.35 -28.41
N ARG A 760 -19.18 -13.91 -29.35
CA ARG A 760 -20.51 -13.39 -29.73
C ARG A 760 -21.54 -14.49 -29.85
N SER A 761 -22.79 -14.23 -29.41
CA SER A 761 -23.93 -15.12 -29.65
C SER A 761 -24.26 -15.20 -31.15
N ALA A 762 -25.14 -16.12 -31.51
CA ALA A 762 -25.69 -16.24 -32.88
C ALA A 762 -26.37 -14.92 -33.35
N GLU A 763 -26.83 -14.09 -32.42
CA GLU A 763 -27.46 -12.80 -32.69
C GLU A 763 -26.44 -11.64 -32.71
N GLY A 764 -25.12 -11.94 -32.62
CA GLY A 764 -24.06 -10.97 -32.60
C GLY A 764 -23.85 -10.24 -31.25
N LYS A 765 -24.49 -10.69 -30.17
CA LYS A 765 -24.33 -10.08 -28.84
C LYS A 765 -23.01 -10.47 -28.20
N PRO A 766 -22.21 -9.55 -27.65
CA PRO A 766 -20.94 -9.87 -27.01
C PRO A 766 -21.12 -10.64 -25.71
N LEU A 767 -20.15 -11.50 -25.40
CA LEU A 767 -20.10 -12.31 -24.19
C LEU A 767 -19.79 -11.44 -22.97
N GLU A 768 -20.61 -11.53 -21.92
CA GLU A 768 -20.35 -10.90 -20.64
C GLU A 768 -19.57 -11.82 -19.69
N TRP A 769 -20.06 -13.04 -19.47
CA TRP A 769 -19.43 -14.03 -18.60
C TRP A 769 -19.95 -15.45 -18.84
N ILE A 770 -19.25 -16.44 -18.30
CA ILE A 770 -19.59 -17.85 -18.42
C ILE A 770 -19.79 -18.42 -17.02
N GLU A 771 -20.91 -19.11 -16.81
CA GLU A 771 -21.15 -19.94 -15.63
C GLU A 771 -20.76 -21.38 -15.95
N VAL A 772 -19.97 -22.01 -15.06
CA VAL A 772 -19.59 -23.41 -15.18
C VAL A 772 -20.18 -24.20 -14.01
N GLN A 773 -21.01 -25.16 -14.33
CA GLN A 773 -21.60 -26.14 -13.41
C GLN A 773 -20.95 -27.47 -13.68
N ILE A 774 -20.25 -28.04 -12.72
CA ILE A 774 -19.58 -29.32 -12.87
C ILE A 774 -20.40 -30.37 -12.11
N SER A 775 -20.80 -31.44 -12.79
CA SER A 775 -21.61 -32.56 -12.27
C SER A 775 -20.81 -33.87 -12.23
#